data_e1f02c75ce2e9186b19f03a92876f531
#
_entry.id   e1f02c75ce2e9186b19f03a92876f531
#
_cell.length_a   1.000
_cell.length_b   1.000
_cell.length_c   1.000
_cell.angle_alpha   90.00
_cell.angle_beta   90.00
_cell.angle_gamma   90.00
#
_symmetry.space_group_name_H-M   'P 1'
#
loop_
_entity.id
_entity.type
_entity.pdbx_description
1 polymer ?
#
loop_
_entity_poly.entity_id
_entity_poly.type
_entity_poly.pdbx_seq_one_letter_code
_entity_poly.pdbx_strand_id
1 'polypeptide(L)'
;MPTTIALDPSRDAADSVREGTLARRPALDGLRGLAVIAVILYHAAAGGLREQWVPGGFLGVDVFFVLSGFLITGILLVTRDRTGRTVSTIFWVRRARRLLPALLVMLAFCAAWGAFAAPRWELTSLRNQSFATLLYVQNWYRMFGDPGRAPLSHTWSLSIEEQWYLVWPFLLGGVLMATRHRRAATLTVLGAGVAASAAAMAWYFAAHGWSRAYGSTTARAGELILGGIIAIVWREWGAIRSERGRLAVEALAVLALLVLFAEFATLRATDALTYRGGSYLAAAATAVIIVAVLQPRSPIAGRVLSWRPIAATGLVSYGLYLFHVPLFRWMSPEAVGLDGVPLLALRLLVLAAMAAASYRWIEMPVREGRLRGREGRVAIAAIAATVVAILVVTSRAEPAPAWVFQRAQLQGAASALPRHTSRVLVAGELDAYDLSARTGRLVHRGVPGAASAAVATIGCNLVGNRPLIDGEPIAPIACDDWRDAFQAGMDAFDPDAVVLMAGQAELLDQRVGGRTLRVGTPEYERVLRDRLDEARLILTPRRGRLLLTTVPCVATRTADDSPTAQQLRDPVRLAWIDGVWRRYAADHRTTVLAVDLDPILCPGDDPRPVGAAGAVRAPDGRLTPIGATALWNHLVRVAVDAASSEGRDSDE
;
A
#
# COMPACT_ATOMS: atom_id res chain seq x y z
N MET A 1 18.10 48.45 3.49
CA MET A 1 19.25 47.55 3.23
C MET A 1 19.27 46.49 4.30
N PRO A 2 19.00 45.23 3.99
CA PRO A 2 19.16 44.13 4.95
C PRO A 2 20.60 43.64 4.90
N THR A 3 21.27 43.71 6.03
CA THR A 3 22.63 43.20 6.27
C THR A 3 22.68 41.72 6.04
N THR A 4 23.37 41.29 5.01
CA THR A 4 23.72 39.89 4.72
C THR A 4 24.70 39.42 5.80
N ILE A 5 24.24 38.64 6.77
CA ILE A 5 25.12 37.98 7.72
C ILE A 5 25.81 36.84 6.92
N ALA A 6 27.07 37.07 6.57
CA ALA A 6 27.95 36.03 6.05
C ALA A 6 28.22 35.04 7.19
N LEU A 7 27.66 33.85 7.07
CA LEU A 7 27.92 32.74 7.98
C LEU A 7 29.37 32.27 7.75
N ASP A 8 30.20 32.41 8.77
CA ASP A 8 31.59 31.95 8.78
C ASP A 8 31.61 30.40 8.94
N PRO A 9 32.00 29.63 7.90
CA PRO A 9 31.99 28.16 7.94
C PRO A 9 32.90 27.57 9.01
N SER A 10 33.87 28.33 9.50
CA SER A 10 34.84 27.87 10.50
C SER A 10 34.26 27.94 11.92
N ARG A 11 33.36 28.89 12.21
CA ARG A 11 32.66 28.96 13.50
C ARG A 11 31.61 27.88 13.65
N ASP A 12 30.84 27.60 12.60
CA ASP A 12 29.84 26.53 12.62
C ASP A 12 30.48 25.14 12.81
N ALA A 13 31.68 24.91 12.26
CA ALA A 13 32.43 23.69 12.48
C ALA A 13 32.95 23.55 13.93
N ALA A 14 33.40 24.64 14.54
CA ALA A 14 33.90 24.65 15.91
C ALA A 14 32.76 24.48 16.94
N ASP A 15 31.61 25.08 16.71
CA ASP A 15 30.44 24.95 17.58
C ASP A 15 29.76 23.58 17.43
N SER A 16 29.77 22.98 16.24
CA SER A 16 29.26 21.61 16.02
C SER A 16 30.14 20.55 16.72
N VAL A 17 31.44 20.79 16.80
CA VAL A 17 32.38 19.94 17.57
C VAL A 17 32.14 20.10 19.07
N ARG A 18 31.80 21.30 19.58
CA ARG A 18 31.45 21.53 21.00
C ARG A 18 30.15 20.87 21.41
N GLU A 19 29.15 20.73 20.51
CA GLU A 19 27.85 20.14 20.81
C GLU A 19 27.73 18.63 20.59
N GLY A 20 28.78 17.94 20.07
CA GLY A 20 28.71 16.51 19.74
C GLY A 20 27.83 16.20 18.55
N THR A 21 27.67 17.15 17.64
CA THR A 21 26.95 17.00 16.37
C THR A 21 27.94 16.89 15.22
N LEU A 22 27.62 16.05 14.23
CA LEU A 22 28.36 16.04 12.97
C LEU A 22 28.07 17.33 12.22
N ALA A 23 29.11 17.97 11.66
CA ALA A 23 28.94 19.16 10.82
C ALA A 23 27.91 18.88 9.72
N ARG A 24 26.95 19.76 9.57
CA ARG A 24 25.89 19.63 8.57
C ARG A 24 26.48 19.68 7.16
N ARG A 25 26.11 18.69 6.34
CA ARG A 25 26.51 18.60 4.94
C ARG A 25 25.29 18.64 4.03
N PRO A 26 25.12 19.70 3.21
CA PRO A 26 23.94 19.83 2.33
C PRO A 26 23.74 18.65 1.37
N ALA A 27 24.83 17.99 0.92
CA ALA A 27 24.73 16.83 0.04
C ALA A 27 24.09 15.60 0.72
N LEU A 28 24.27 15.41 2.04
CA LEU A 28 23.57 14.34 2.77
C LEU A 28 22.08 14.69 2.96
N ASP A 29 21.76 15.96 3.17
CA ASP A 29 20.36 16.40 3.16
C ASP A 29 19.76 16.15 1.75
N GLY A 30 20.51 16.43 0.67
CA GLY A 30 20.06 16.17 -0.70
C GLY A 30 19.84 14.68 -0.99
N LEU A 31 20.70 13.80 -0.49
CA LEU A 31 20.49 12.36 -0.63
C LEU A 31 19.19 11.91 0.07
N ARG A 32 18.88 12.47 1.25
CA ARG A 32 17.59 12.27 1.92
C ARG A 32 16.42 12.83 1.11
N GLY A 33 16.61 13.98 0.46
CA GLY A 33 15.63 14.60 -0.42
C GLY A 33 15.31 13.70 -1.61
N LEU A 34 16.32 13.16 -2.28
CA LEU A 34 16.15 12.20 -3.38
C LEU A 34 15.39 10.96 -2.93
N ALA A 35 15.77 10.38 -1.79
CA ALA A 35 15.14 9.20 -1.22
C ALA A 35 13.65 9.42 -0.91
N VAL A 36 13.29 10.53 -0.26
CA VAL A 36 11.89 10.80 0.06
C VAL A 36 11.05 11.09 -1.18
N ILE A 37 11.60 11.76 -2.20
CA ILE A 37 10.91 11.99 -3.48
C ILE A 37 10.60 10.64 -4.14
N ALA A 38 11.56 9.71 -4.20
CA ALA A 38 11.36 8.39 -4.77
C ALA A 38 10.23 7.63 -4.05
N VAL A 39 10.22 7.65 -2.71
CA VAL A 39 9.17 7.01 -1.88
C VAL A 39 7.79 7.63 -2.13
N ILE A 40 7.69 8.96 -2.20
CA ILE A 40 6.43 9.65 -2.44
C ILE A 40 5.88 9.33 -3.84
N LEU A 41 6.73 9.33 -4.86
CA LEU A 41 6.33 8.98 -6.23
C LEU A 41 5.91 7.52 -6.35
N TYR A 42 6.56 6.62 -5.63
CA TYR A 42 6.13 5.22 -5.53
C TYR A 42 4.71 5.08 -4.99
N HIS A 43 4.40 5.80 -3.90
CA HIS A 43 3.07 5.75 -3.29
C HIS A 43 2.01 6.57 -4.04
N ALA A 44 2.42 7.51 -4.89
CA ALA A 44 1.50 8.29 -5.73
C ALA A 44 0.71 7.42 -6.70
N ALA A 45 1.32 6.35 -7.22
CA ALA A 45 0.64 5.40 -8.10
C ALA A 45 -0.51 4.65 -7.39
N ALA A 46 -0.35 4.32 -6.10
CA ALA A 46 -1.41 3.70 -5.31
C ALA A 46 -2.61 4.65 -5.05
N GLY A 47 -2.49 5.92 -5.39
CA GLY A 47 -3.49 6.97 -5.16
C GLY A 47 -4.17 7.51 -6.42
N GLY A 48 -4.26 6.75 -7.53
CA GLY A 48 -5.04 7.16 -8.71
C GLY A 48 -4.24 7.45 -9.99
N LEU A 49 -2.91 7.29 -9.99
CA LEU A 49 -2.15 7.27 -11.24
C LEU A 49 -2.21 5.87 -11.85
N ARG A 50 -2.59 5.77 -13.12
CA ARG A 50 -2.69 4.48 -13.84
C ARG A 50 -1.35 3.76 -14.02
N GLU A 51 -0.22 4.47 -13.94
CA GLU A 51 1.12 3.92 -14.14
C GLU A 51 2.04 4.24 -12.96
N GLN A 52 2.83 3.27 -12.54
CA GLN A 52 3.92 3.48 -11.58
C GLN A 52 5.12 4.09 -12.32
N TRP A 53 5.29 5.41 -12.20
CA TRP A 53 6.43 6.11 -12.82
C TRP A 53 7.78 5.71 -12.18
N VAL A 54 7.75 5.32 -10.92
CA VAL A 54 8.95 4.97 -10.14
C VAL A 54 8.66 3.67 -9.36
N PRO A 55 8.58 2.51 -10.05
CA PRO A 55 8.21 1.25 -9.42
C PRO A 55 9.18 0.79 -8.32
N GLY A 56 10.45 1.18 -8.41
CA GLY A 56 11.48 0.90 -7.40
C GLY A 56 11.67 2.01 -6.35
N GLY A 57 10.81 3.03 -6.35
CA GLY A 57 10.93 4.16 -5.42
C GLY A 57 10.87 3.77 -3.93
N PHE A 58 10.33 2.60 -3.61
CA PHE A 58 10.35 2.03 -2.26
C PHE A 58 11.78 1.83 -1.73
N LEU A 59 12.79 1.63 -2.59
CA LEU A 59 14.21 1.55 -2.24
C LEU A 59 14.78 2.86 -1.67
N GLY A 60 14.05 3.98 -1.76
CA GLY A 60 14.39 5.17 -1.00
C GLY A 60 14.45 4.92 0.52
N VAL A 61 13.75 3.91 1.04
CA VAL A 61 13.86 3.47 2.43
C VAL A 61 15.24 2.86 2.71
N ASP A 62 15.80 2.09 1.77
CA ASP A 62 17.15 1.50 1.87
C ASP A 62 18.20 2.61 1.98
N VAL A 63 18.05 3.68 1.19
CA VAL A 63 18.90 4.88 1.29
C VAL A 63 18.79 5.51 2.69
N PHE A 64 17.59 5.63 3.25
CA PHE A 64 17.41 6.14 4.61
C PHE A 64 18.05 5.26 5.66
N PHE A 65 17.98 3.93 5.55
CA PHE A 65 18.58 3.02 6.52
C PHE A 65 20.10 3.15 6.54
N VAL A 66 20.77 3.20 5.39
CA VAL A 66 22.24 3.42 5.32
C VAL A 66 22.61 4.79 5.91
N LEU A 67 21.88 5.85 5.56
CA LEU A 67 22.09 7.19 6.11
C LEU A 67 21.89 7.22 7.63
N SER A 68 20.84 6.56 8.13
CA SER A 68 20.54 6.46 9.56
C SER A 68 21.65 5.71 10.30
N GLY A 69 22.10 4.59 9.77
CA GLY A 69 23.22 3.83 10.31
C GLY A 69 24.51 4.65 10.40
N PHE A 70 24.83 5.39 9.33
CA PHE A 70 25.99 6.29 9.28
C PHE A 70 25.91 7.40 10.33
N LEU A 71 24.80 8.15 10.35
CA LEU A 71 24.65 9.31 11.24
C LEU A 71 24.63 8.90 12.72
N ILE A 72 23.90 7.83 13.05
CA ILE A 72 23.81 7.36 14.45
C ILE A 72 25.13 6.85 14.94
N THR A 73 25.81 6.00 14.16
CA THR A 73 27.12 5.49 14.55
C THR A 73 28.13 6.61 14.72
N GLY A 74 28.13 7.59 13.82
CA GLY A 74 28.99 8.78 13.95
C GLY A 74 28.74 9.54 15.26
N ILE A 75 27.48 9.79 15.63
CA ILE A 75 27.13 10.43 16.90
C ILE A 75 27.58 9.60 18.11
N LEU A 76 27.36 8.29 18.09
CA LEU A 76 27.77 7.40 19.18
C LEU A 76 29.29 7.37 19.36
N LEU A 77 30.06 7.35 18.28
CA LEU A 77 31.52 7.40 18.31
C LEU A 77 32.03 8.73 18.89
N VAL A 78 31.47 9.87 18.48
CA VAL A 78 31.79 11.19 19.06
C VAL A 78 31.41 11.24 20.54
N THR A 79 30.26 10.71 20.92
CA THR A 79 29.83 10.65 22.32
C THR A 79 30.79 9.81 23.16
N ARG A 80 31.21 8.66 22.63
CA ARG A 80 32.16 7.77 23.29
C ARG A 80 33.53 8.43 23.53
N ASP A 81 34.03 9.22 22.59
CA ASP A 81 35.31 9.92 22.76
C ASP A 81 35.29 10.91 23.91
N ARG A 82 34.12 11.49 24.14
CA ARG A 82 33.95 12.50 25.21
C ARG A 82 33.63 11.89 26.57
N THR A 83 32.91 10.76 26.58
CA THR A 83 32.33 10.21 27.83
C THR A 83 32.87 8.82 28.17
N GLY A 84 33.67 8.21 27.30
CA GLY A 84 34.12 6.82 27.43
C GLY A 84 33.01 5.78 27.16
N ARG A 85 31.77 6.21 26.90
CA ARG A 85 30.60 5.32 26.76
C ARG A 85 29.86 5.58 25.45
N THR A 86 29.37 4.52 24.82
CA THR A 86 28.48 4.59 23.64
C THR A 86 27.03 4.89 24.03
N VAL A 87 26.64 4.55 25.25
CA VAL A 87 25.27 4.72 25.76
C VAL A 87 25.13 6.03 26.51
N SER A 88 24.16 6.87 26.12
CA SER A 88 23.86 8.14 26.77
C SER A 88 22.37 8.43 26.73
N THR A 89 21.75 8.76 27.87
CA THR A 89 20.35 9.19 27.96
C THR A 89 20.07 10.43 27.12
N ILE A 90 21.06 11.34 27.00
CA ILE A 90 20.96 12.55 26.18
C ILE A 90 20.71 12.21 24.71
N PHE A 91 21.28 11.12 24.22
CA PHE A 91 21.06 10.65 22.84
C PHE A 91 19.57 10.36 22.59
N TRP A 92 18.91 9.57 23.45
CA TRP A 92 17.49 9.25 23.26
C TRP A 92 16.58 10.46 23.47
N VAL A 93 16.87 11.34 24.44
CA VAL A 93 16.11 12.58 24.63
C VAL A 93 16.18 13.47 23.40
N ARG A 94 17.36 13.63 22.78
CA ARG A 94 17.52 14.39 21.54
C ARG A 94 16.74 13.76 20.37
N ARG A 95 16.71 12.43 20.28
CA ARG A 95 15.91 11.71 19.29
C ARG A 95 14.43 11.90 19.50
N ALA A 96 13.94 11.69 20.72
CA ALA A 96 12.54 11.90 21.07
C ALA A 96 12.08 13.35 20.71
N ARG A 97 12.87 14.38 21.05
CA ARG A 97 12.57 15.78 20.67
C ARG A 97 12.52 15.99 19.16
N ARG A 98 13.24 15.21 18.39
CA ARG A 98 13.26 15.32 16.92
C ARG A 98 12.08 14.62 16.26
N LEU A 99 11.65 13.46 16.75
CA LEU A 99 10.74 12.57 16.03
C LEU A 99 9.32 12.58 16.60
N LEU A 100 9.18 12.58 17.92
CA LEU A 100 7.89 12.48 18.59
C LEU A 100 6.90 13.61 18.25
N PRO A 101 7.30 14.91 18.15
CA PRO A 101 6.34 15.96 17.87
C PRO A 101 5.60 15.78 16.56
N ALA A 102 6.31 15.53 15.45
CA ALA A 102 5.69 15.33 14.15
C ALA A 102 4.89 14.02 14.10
N LEU A 103 5.35 12.95 14.77
CA LEU A 103 4.62 11.69 14.90
C LEU A 103 3.25 11.90 15.55
N LEU A 104 3.19 12.63 16.66
CA LEU A 104 1.93 12.90 17.36
C LEU A 104 0.97 13.75 16.51
N VAL A 105 1.50 14.74 15.76
CA VAL A 105 0.68 15.52 14.82
C VAL A 105 0.12 14.63 13.70
N MET A 106 0.92 13.72 13.16
CA MET A 106 0.46 12.77 12.15
C MET A 106 -0.62 11.84 12.71
N LEU A 107 -0.46 11.33 13.94
CA LEU A 107 -1.48 10.49 14.58
C LEU A 107 -2.77 11.28 14.86
N ALA A 108 -2.67 12.55 15.27
CA ALA A 108 -3.83 13.44 15.43
C ALA A 108 -4.52 13.71 14.08
N PHE A 109 -3.76 13.89 13.01
CA PHE A 109 -4.28 14.00 11.64
C PHE A 109 -5.03 12.72 11.21
N CYS A 110 -4.48 11.54 11.51
CA CYS A 110 -5.16 10.26 11.25
C CYS A 110 -6.42 10.08 12.11
N ALA A 111 -6.41 10.54 13.37
CA ALA A 111 -7.61 10.52 14.20
C ALA A 111 -8.71 11.45 13.62
N ALA A 112 -8.34 12.63 13.11
CA ALA A 112 -9.27 13.51 12.42
C ALA A 112 -9.82 12.87 11.13
N TRP A 113 -8.96 12.20 10.33
CA TRP A 113 -9.43 11.43 9.19
C TRP A 113 -10.42 10.34 9.62
N GLY A 114 -10.12 9.61 10.68
CA GLY A 114 -11.02 8.59 11.25
C GLY A 114 -12.37 9.15 11.70
N ALA A 115 -12.40 10.39 12.20
CA ALA A 115 -13.61 11.03 12.67
C ALA A 115 -14.52 11.53 11.54
N PHE A 116 -13.93 12.00 10.42
CA PHE A 116 -14.66 12.76 9.40
C PHE A 116 -14.74 12.08 8.03
N ALA A 117 -13.83 11.16 7.71
CA ALA A 117 -13.70 10.62 6.36
C ALA A 117 -13.52 9.09 6.28
N ALA A 118 -13.09 8.43 7.35
CA ALA A 118 -12.86 6.99 7.32
C ALA A 118 -14.16 6.19 7.39
N PRO A 119 -14.27 5.10 6.62
CA PRO A 119 -15.30 4.12 6.83
C PRO A 119 -15.20 3.52 8.26
N ARG A 120 -16.34 3.29 8.93
CA ARG A 120 -16.35 2.84 10.33
C ARG A 120 -15.66 1.50 10.56
N TRP A 121 -15.65 0.63 9.58
CA TRP A 121 -14.97 -0.66 9.63
C TRP A 121 -13.43 -0.53 9.56
N GLU A 122 -12.89 0.57 9.01
CA GLU A 122 -11.43 0.83 9.04
C GLU A 122 -10.94 1.33 10.41
N LEU A 123 -11.82 1.79 11.29
CA LEU A 123 -11.44 2.37 12.57
C LEU A 123 -10.74 1.37 13.50
N THR A 124 -11.08 0.09 13.46
CA THR A 124 -10.35 -0.95 14.21
C THR A 124 -8.91 -1.05 13.73
N SER A 125 -8.69 -1.07 12.41
CA SER A 125 -7.34 -1.08 11.82
C SER A 125 -6.59 0.22 12.13
N LEU A 126 -7.26 1.39 12.06
CA LEU A 126 -6.67 2.67 12.43
C LEU A 126 -6.19 2.67 13.89
N ARG A 127 -7.00 2.16 14.83
CA ARG A 127 -6.62 2.03 16.24
C ARG A 127 -5.37 1.18 16.40
N ASN A 128 -5.39 -0.02 15.85
CA ASN A 128 -4.30 -0.99 16.01
C ASN A 128 -3.00 -0.47 15.38
N GLN A 129 -3.06 0.11 14.18
CA GLN A 129 -1.90 0.70 13.53
C GLN A 129 -1.41 1.95 14.25
N SER A 130 -2.28 2.77 14.83
CA SER A 130 -1.88 3.94 15.62
C SER A 130 -1.08 3.52 16.86
N PHE A 131 -1.52 2.49 17.59
CA PHE A 131 -0.76 1.95 18.72
C PHE A 131 0.55 1.28 18.26
N ALA A 132 0.51 0.50 17.20
CA ALA A 132 1.72 -0.13 16.65
C ALA A 132 2.74 0.92 16.18
N THR A 133 2.28 2.03 15.62
CA THR A 133 3.12 3.17 15.22
C THR A 133 3.69 3.91 16.44
N LEU A 134 2.87 4.20 17.45
CA LEU A 134 3.29 4.89 18.68
C LEU A 134 4.32 4.08 19.46
N LEU A 135 4.18 2.76 19.46
CA LEU A 135 5.09 1.81 20.13
C LEU A 135 6.26 1.37 19.24
N TYR A 136 6.36 1.87 18.00
CA TYR A 136 7.39 1.50 17.03
C TYR A 136 7.47 -0.02 16.76
N VAL A 137 6.30 -0.68 16.65
CA VAL A 137 6.16 -2.11 16.31
C VAL A 137 5.32 -2.34 15.05
N GLN A 138 5.11 -1.30 14.24
CA GLN A 138 4.28 -1.37 13.03
C GLN A 138 4.79 -2.39 12.00
N ASN A 139 6.10 -2.60 11.92
CA ASN A 139 6.69 -3.61 11.05
C ASN A 139 6.28 -5.03 11.46
N TRP A 140 6.26 -5.34 12.77
CA TRP A 140 5.80 -6.63 13.27
C TRP A 140 4.29 -6.78 13.15
N TYR A 141 3.52 -5.71 13.44
CA TYR A 141 2.08 -5.72 13.23
C TYR A 141 1.73 -5.99 11.76
N ARG A 142 2.48 -5.40 10.80
CA ARG A 142 2.32 -5.67 9.37
C ARG A 142 2.67 -7.11 8.97
N MET A 143 3.63 -7.74 9.64
CA MET A 143 4.10 -9.10 9.33
C MET A 143 3.20 -10.19 9.92
N PHE A 144 2.62 -9.98 11.08
CA PHE A 144 1.92 -10.99 11.87
C PHE A 144 0.46 -10.67 12.16
N GLY A 145 0.04 -9.43 12.00
CA GLY A 145 -1.32 -8.97 12.19
C GLY A 145 -2.08 -8.83 10.88
N ASP A 146 -3.30 -8.32 10.98
CA ASP A 146 -4.07 -7.87 9.84
C ASP A 146 -3.78 -6.37 9.62
N PRO A 147 -2.97 -5.99 8.62
CA PRO A 147 -2.63 -4.59 8.39
C PRO A 147 -3.83 -3.74 7.96
N GLY A 148 -4.92 -4.36 7.49
CA GLY A 148 -6.07 -3.61 7.01
C GLY A 148 -5.72 -2.53 5.97
N ARG A 149 -6.62 -1.59 5.75
CA ARG A 149 -6.43 -0.44 4.83
C ARG A 149 -6.04 0.87 5.51
N ALA A 150 -5.83 0.89 6.83
CA ALA A 150 -5.52 2.13 7.54
C ALA A 150 -4.20 2.78 7.07
N PRO A 151 -4.10 4.11 7.12
CA PRO A 151 -3.09 4.89 6.40
C PRO A 151 -1.71 4.90 7.06
N LEU A 152 -1.45 4.05 8.06
CA LEU A 152 -0.19 4.08 8.84
C LEU A 152 0.78 2.94 8.49
N SER A 153 0.44 2.10 7.51
CA SER A 153 1.27 0.95 7.13
C SER A 153 2.72 1.33 6.76
N HIS A 154 2.93 2.52 6.18
CA HIS A 154 4.25 3.02 5.78
C HIS A 154 5.21 3.26 6.97
N THR A 155 4.69 3.42 8.20
CA THR A 155 5.52 3.66 9.40
C THR A 155 6.29 2.42 9.88
N TRP A 156 6.20 1.29 9.15
CA TRP A 156 6.97 0.09 9.41
C TRP A 156 8.48 0.34 9.39
N SER A 157 8.97 1.17 8.45
CA SER A 157 10.40 1.48 8.35
C SER A 157 10.88 2.35 9.50
N LEU A 158 10.05 3.31 9.92
CA LEU A 158 10.31 4.12 11.11
C LEU A 158 10.42 3.25 12.37
N SER A 159 9.58 2.21 12.47
CA SER A 159 9.66 1.24 13.58
C SER A 159 11.02 0.53 13.60
N ILE A 160 11.53 0.08 12.45
CA ILE A 160 12.85 -0.54 12.37
C ILE A 160 13.97 0.45 12.76
N GLU A 161 13.89 1.70 12.30
CA GLU A 161 14.87 2.73 12.67
C GLU A 161 14.90 2.98 14.18
N GLU A 162 13.73 3.13 14.82
CA GLU A 162 13.67 3.41 16.27
C GLU A 162 14.08 2.19 17.10
N GLN A 163 13.73 0.97 16.68
CA GLN A 163 14.27 -0.26 17.26
C GLN A 163 15.79 -0.28 17.17
N TRP A 164 16.35 0.12 16.02
CA TRP A 164 17.79 0.23 15.84
C TRP A 164 18.41 1.28 16.76
N TYR A 165 17.81 2.46 16.90
CA TYR A 165 18.31 3.50 17.79
C TYR A 165 18.28 3.11 19.27
N LEU A 166 17.35 2.23 19.64
CA LEU A 166 17.31 1.68 20.99
C LEU A 166 18.43 0.67 21.23
N VAL A 167 18.66 -0.25 20.29
CA VAL A 167 19.53 -1.43 20.48
C VAL A 167 20.98 -1.15 20.04
N TRP A 168 21.21 -0.36 19.01
CA TRP A 168 22.53 -0.15 18.41
C TRP A 168 23.59 0.42 19.34
N PRO A 169 23.33 1.37 20.26
CA PRO A 169 24.34 1.84 21.21
C PRO A 169 24.95 0.72 22.05
N PHE A 170 24.15 -0.25 22.45
CA PHE A 170 24.57 -1.42 23.23
C PHE A 170 25.34 -2.42 22.36
N LEU A 171 24.80 -2.75 21.17
CA LEU A 171 25.44 -3.67 20.24
C LEU A 171 26.82 -3.13 19.78
N LEU A 172 26.89 -1.86 19.40
CA LEU A 172 28.15 -1.23 19.00
C LEU A 172 29.16 -1.25 20.16
N GLY A 173 28.73 -0.90 21.38
CA GLY A 173 29.56 -0.97 22.57
C GLY A 173 30.07 -2.37 22.83
N GLY A 174 29.20 -3.38 22.76
CA GLY A 174 29.54 -4.80 22.92
C GLY A 174 30.54 -5.30 21.87
N VAL A 175 30.31 -4.97 20.58
CA VAL A 175 31.23 -5.33 19.49
C VAL A 175 32.61 -4.71 19.70
N LEU A 176 32.66 -3.41 20.03
CA LEU A 176 33.93 -2.74 20.30
C LEU A 176 34.70 -3.35 21.48
N MET A 177 34.00 -3.73 22.54
CA MET A 177 34.60 -4.42 23.70
C MET A 177 35.08 -5.83 23.33
N ALA A 178 34.23 -6.64 22.69
CA ALA A 178 34.54 -8.01 22.30
C ALA A 178 35.73 -8.10 21.34
N THR A 179 35.85 -7.15 20.43
CA THR A 179 36.96 -7.07 19.47
C THR A 179 38.20 -6.41 20.07
N ARG A 180 38.14 -6.02 21.37
CA ARG A 180 39.21 -5.28 22.05
C ARG A 180 39.66 -4.05 21.24
N HIS A 181 38.72 -3.39 20.59
CA HIS A 181 38.90 -2.24 19.70
C HIS A 181 39.83 -2.49 18.51
N ARG A 182 40.11 -3.76 18.16
CA ARG A 182 40.89 -4.12 16.96
C ARG A 182 40.02 -3.87 15.74
N ARG A 183 40.44 -2.92 14.90
CA ARG A 183 39.71 -2.43 13.71
C ARG A 183 39.28 -3.57 12.78
N ALA A 184 40.25 -4.39 12.37
CA ALA A 184 39.99 -5.51 11.47
C ALA A 184 38.90 -6.44 12.06
N ALA A 185 39.02 -6.83 13.34
CA ALA A 185 38.04 -7.66 13.99
C ALA A 185 36.66 -6.99 14.05
N THR A 186 36.61 -5.68 14.37
CA THR A 186 35.32 -4.92 14.39
C THR A 186 34.68 -4.91 13.01
N LEU A 187 35.42 -4.59 11.96
CA LEU A 187 34.91 -4.55 10.59
C LEU A 187 34.50 -5.96 10.10
N THR A 188 35.24 -7.00 10.47
CA THR A 188 34.89 -8.40 10.15
C THR A 188 33.56 -8.79 10.80
N VAL A 189 33.36 -8.50 12.11
CA VAL A 189 32.12 -8.82 12.83
C VAL A 189 30.93 -8.05 12.21
N LEU A 190 31.10 -6.76 11.92
CA LEU A 190 30.05 -5.96 11.31
C LEU A 190 29.75 -6.41 9.87
N GLY A 191 30.79 -6.74 9.08
CA GLY A 191 30.65 -7.28 7.74
C GLY A 191 29.92 -8.63 7.73
N ALA A 192 30.24 -9.51 8.69
CA ALA A 192 29.49 -10.75 8.89
C ALA A 192 28.02 -10.48 9.25
N GLY A 193 27.74 -9.43 10.04
CA GLY A 193 26.38 -8.98 10.34
C GLY A 193 25.62 -8.52 9.09
N VAL A 194 26.27 -7.77 8.18
CA VAL A 194 25.67 -7.39 6.88
C VAL A 194 25.36 -8.63 6.04
N ALA A 195 26.31 -9.56 5.91
CA ALA A 195 26.13 -10.79 5.14
C ALA A 195 25.01 -11.67 5.72
N ALA A 196 24.95 -11.82 7.05
CA ALA A 196 23.89 -12.57 7.72
C ALA A 196 22.49 -11.95 7.50
N SER A 197 22.41 -10.61 7.54
CA SER A 197 21.18 -9.88 7.29
C SER A 197 20.71 -10.01 5.82
N ALA A 198 21.64 -9.96 4.86
CA ALA A 198 21.36 -10.20 3.44
C ALA A 198 20.87 -11.64 3.20
N ALA A 199 21.53 -12.61 3.82
CA ALA A 199 21.11 -14.02 3.78
C ALA A 199 19.72 -14.21 4.39
N ALA A 200 19.44 -13.55 5.53
CA ALA A 200 18.11 -13.56 6.15
C ALA A 200 17.04 -12.96 5.24
N MET A 201 17.33 -11.86 4.53
CA MET A 201 16.41 -11.27 3.55
C MET A 201 16.05 -12.26 2.45
N ALA A 202 17.04 -12.92 1.83
CA ALA A 202 16.82 -13.91 0.79
C ALA A 202 16.04 -15.12 1.33
N TRP A 203 16.35 -15.57 2.54
CA TRP A 203 15.64 -16.67 3.20
C TRP A 203 14.18 -16.32 3.51
N TYR A 204 13.91 -15.16 4.11
CA TYR A 204 12.53 -14.71 4.37
C TYR A 204 11.72 -14.61 3.08
N PHE A 205 12.33 -14.12 1.99
CA PHE A 205 11.67 -14.07 0.70
C PHE A 205 11.31 -15.47 0.19
N ALA A 206 12.25 -16.41 0.24
CA ALA A 206 12.04 -17.78 -0.23
C ALA A 206 10.99 -18.55 0.61
N ALA A 207 11.03 -18.37 1.94
CA ALA A 207 10.18 -19.12 2.87
C ALA A 207 8.78 -18.50 3.07
N HIS A 208 8.66 -17.15 2.98
CA HIS A 208 7.47 -16.42 3.42
C HIS A 208 7.01 -15.31 2.45
N GLY A 209 7.69 -15.13 1.33
CA GLY A 209 7.39 -14.11 0.33
C GLY A 209 7.88 -12.70 0.68
N TRP A 210 7.62 -11.78 -0.24
CA TRP A 210 8.16 -10.42 -0.22
C TRP A 210 7.77 -9.60 1.02
N SER A 211 6.54 -9.73 1.50
CA SER A 211 6.04 -8.89 2.60
C SER A 211 6.83 -9.08 3.90
N ARG A 212 7.17 -10.34 4.24
CA ARG A 212 7.99 -10.65 5.42
C ARG A 212 9.46 -10.28 5.22
N ALA A 213 10.02 -10.50 4.04
CA ALA A 213 11.39 -10.07 3.74
C ALA A 213 11.54 -8.56 3.86
N TYR A 214 10.54 -7.81 3.35
CA TYR A 214 10.54 -6.36 3.33
C TYR A 214 10.37 -5.73 4.72
N GLY A 215 9.52 -6.30 5.58
CA GLY A 215 9.19 -5.77 6.92
C GLY A 215 10.07 -6.28 8.07
N SER A 216 10.95 -7.26 7.82
CA SER A 216 11.75 -7.89 8.88
C SER A 216 12.91 -7.00 9.36
N THR A 217 12.98 -6.73 10.67
CA THR A 217 14.09 -6.00 11.28
C THR A 217 15.43 -6.69 11.03
N THR A 218 15.48 -8.04 11.08
CA THR A 218 16.72 -8.79 10.85
C THR A 218 17.19 -8.74 9.40
N ALA A 219 16.25 -8.75 8.44
CA ALA A 219 16.56 -8.64 7.02
C ALA A 219 17.07 -7.24 6.63
N ARG A 220 16.64 -6.22 7.35
CA ARG A 220 16.97 -4.80 7.07
C ARG A 220 18.12 -4.24 7.93
N ALA A 221 18.52 -4.95 8.98
CA ALA A 221 19.59 -4.52 9.88
C ALA A 221 20.93 -4.31 9.15
N GLY A 222 21.23 -5.12 8.12
CA GLY A 222 22.46 -5.04 7.37
C GLY A 222 22.71 -3.70 6.70
N GLU A 223 21.66 -3.01 6.23
CA GLU A 223 21.75 -1.68 5.62
C GLU A 223 22.16 -0.62 6.66
N LEU A 224 21.60 -0.71 7.87
CA LEU A 224 21.96 0.14 9.01
C LEU A 224 23.39 -0.15 9.48
N ILE A 225 23.80 -1.44 9.55
CA ILE A 225 25.17 -1.85 9.88
C ILE A 225 26.16 -1.31 8.83
N LEU A 226 25.81 -1.39 7.54
CA LEU A 226 26.65 -0.88 6.45
C LEU A 226 26.90 0.63 6.61
N GLY A 227 25.86 1.40 6.94
CA GLY A 227 25.99 2.80 7.31
C GLY A 227 26.95 3.00 8.49
N GLY A 228 26.84 2.17 9.52
CA GLY A 228 27.73 2.16 10.68
C GLY A 228 29.20 1.86 10.31
N ILE A 229 29.44 0.91 9.42
CA ILE A 229 30.79 0.61 8.89
C ILE A 229 31.39 1.86 8.25
N ILE A 230 30.61 2.58 7.41
CA ILE A 230 31.10 3.81 6.77
C ILE A 230 31.51 4.86 7.81
N ALA A 231 30.72 5.01 8.87
CA ALA A 231 31.02 5.98 9.95
C ALA A 231 32.34 5.63 10.67
N ILE A 232 32.59 4.34 10.94
CA ILE A 232 33.84 3.87 11.55
C ILE A 232 35.01 4.09 10.58
N VAL A 233 34.90 3.67 9.33
CA VAL A 233 35.89 3.80 8.29
C VAL A 233 36.26 5.28 8.06
N TRP A 234 35.23 6.13 7.90
CA TRP A 234 35.41 7.56 7.71
C TRP A 234 36.15 8.22 8.88
N ARG A 235 35.77 7.86 10.08
CA ARG A 235 36.43 8.40 11.28
C ARG A 235 37.90 8.04 11.37
N GLU A 236 38.26 6.81 10.98
CA GLU A 236 39.60 6.29 11.12
C GLU A 236 40.56 6.76 10.02
N TRP A 237 40.07 6.78 8.78
CA TRP A 237 40.90 7.08 7.61
C TRP A 237 40.67 8.48 7.05
N GLY A 238 39.56 9.11 7.37
CA GLY A 238 39.22 10.46 6.91
C GLY A 238 39.12 10.56 5.39
N ALA A 239 39.44 11.75 4.90
CA ALA A 239 39.40 12.04 3.46
C ALA A 239 40.53 11.34 2.70
N ILE A 240 40.23 10.89 1.50
CA ILE A 240 41.18 10.30 0.57
C ILE A 240 42.20 11.37 0.16
N ARG A 241 43.50 11.09 0.38
CA ARG A 241 44.58 12.05 0.15
C ARG A 241 44.98 12.15 -1.32
N SER A 242 44.96 11.03 -2.06
CA SER A 242 45.40 11.02 -3.46
C SER A 242 44.30 11.59 -4.37
N GLU A 243 44.69 12.38 -5.35
CA GLU A 243 43.77 12.94 -6.34
C GLU A 243 43.11 11.84 -7.20
N ARG A 244 43.89 10.86 -7.62
CA ARG A 244 43.36 9.69 -8.36
C ARG A 244 42.32 8.92 -7.56
N GLY A 245 42.56 8.73 -6.26
CA GLY A 245 41.58 8.08 -5.38
C GLY A 245 40.29 8.88 -5.23
N ARG A 246 40.36 10.22 -5.13
CA ARG A 246 39.17 11.09 -5.08
C ARG A 246 38.39 11.05 -6.39
N LEU A 247 39.09 11.09 -7.54
CA LEU A 247 38.45 10.96 -8.84
C LEU A 247 37.77 9.59 -9.01
N ALA A 248 38.43 8.52 -8.57
CA ALA A 248 37.87 7.17 -8.62
C ALA A 248 36.58 7.06 -7.77
N VAL A 249 36.57 7.59 -6.54
CA VAL A 249 35.38 7.58 -5.68
C VAL A 249 34.28 8.46 -6.26
N GLU A 250 34.61 9.59 -6.88
CA GLU A 250 33.62 10.44 -7.55
C GLU A 250 33.01 9.73 -8.76
N ALA A 251 33.80 9.06 -9.59
CA ALA A 251 33.32 8.27 -10.72
C ALA A 251 32.40 7.12 -10.25
N LEU A 252 32.79 6.43 -9.17
CA LEU A 252 31.99 5.40 -8.56
C LEU A 252 30.67 5.96 -7.97
N ALA A 253 30.69 7.18 -7.43
CA ALA A 253 29.46 7.82 -6.91
C ALA A 253 28.49 8.22 -8.03
N VAL A 254 29.01 8.68 -9.17
CA VAL A 254 28.18 8.93 -10.36
C VAL A 254 27.56 7.63 -10.86
N LEU A 255 28.36 6.56 -10.96
CA LEU A 255 27.84 5.24 -11.32
C LEU A 255 26.80 4.75 -10.30
N ALA A 256 27.05 4.93 -9.00
CA ALA A 256 26.11 4.57 -7.94
C ALA A 256 24.79 5.35 -8.03
N LEU A 257 24.82 6.63 -8.36
CA LEU A 257 23.61 7.42 -8.64
C LEU A 257 22.85 6.86 -9.85
N LEU A 258 23.54 6.51 -10.92
CA LEU A 258 22.91 5.90 -12.11
C LEU A 258 22.27 4.54 -11.78
N VAL A 259 22.96 3.71 -10.97
CA VAL A 259 22.43 2.44 -10.48
C VAL A 259 21.16 2.67 -9.66
N LEU A 260 21.17 3.59 -8.70
CA LEU A 260 19.97 3.91 -7.91
C LEU A 260 18.80 4.39 -8.78
N PHE A 261 19.07 5.25 -9.77
CA PHE A 261 18.03 5.70 -10.70
C PHE A 261 17.50 4.55 -11.55
N ALA A 262 18.37 3.65 -12.03
CA ALA A 262 17.96 2.46 -12.76
C ALA A 262 17.09 1.54 -11.89
N GLU A 263 17.49 1.29 -10.63
CA GLU A 263 16.70 0.50 -9.69
C GLU A 263 15.35 1.15 -9.37
N PHE A 264 15.30 2.46 -9.18
CA PHE A 264 14.05 3.20 -8.98
C PHE A 264 13.12 3.10 -10.19
N ALA A 265 13.68 3.02 -11.41
CA ALA A 265 12.89 2.93 -12.63
C ALA A 265 12.44 1.50 -12.98
N THR A 266 13.13 0.46 -12.51
CA THR A 266 12.94 -0.91 -13.04
C THR A 266 12.52 -1.94 -12.01
N LEU A 267 13.02 -1.88 -10.76
CA LEU A 267 12.73 -2.89 -9.75
C LEU A 267 11.31 -2.72 -9.18
N ARG A 268 10.69 -3.85 -8.88
CA ARG A 268 9.38 -3.88 -8.22
C ARG A 268 9.49 -4.51 -6.84
N ALA A 269 8.62 -4.08 -5.92
CA ALA A 269 8.58 -4.61 -4.56
C ALA A 269 8.26 -6.12 -4.48
N THR A 270 7.70 -6.70 -5.53
CA THR A 270 7.39 -8.14 -5.62
C THR A 270 8.48 -8.96 -6.28
N ASP A 271 9.49 -8.33 -6.91
CA ASP A 271 10.51 -9.03 -7.68
C ASP A 271 11.49 -9.79 -6.78
N ALA A 272 11.82 -11.02 -7.17
CA ALA A 272 12.79 -11.84 -6.46
C ALA A 272 14.19 -11.20 -6.45
N LEU A 273 14.56 -10.47 -7.50
CA LEU A 273 15.85 -9.77 -7.61
C LEU A 273 16.00 -8.74 -6.48
N THR A 274 14.94 -8.04 -6.11
CA THR A 274 14.92 -7.08 -5.00
C THR A 274 15.48 -7.69 -3.72
N TYR A 275 15.03 -8.91 -3.35
CA TYR A 275 15.39 -9.58 -2.10
C TYR A 275 16.59 -10.49 -2.20
N ARG A 276 17.08 -10.78 -3.40
CA ARG A 276 18.28 -11.59 -3.67
C ARG A 276 19.51 -10.75 -3.99
N GLY A 277 19.46 -9.46 -3.69
CA GLY A 277 20.61 -8.57 -3.84
C GLY A 277 20.28 -7.13 -4.21
N GLY A 278 19.14 -6.83 -4.85
CA GLY A 278 18.76 -5.49 -5.28
C GLY A 278 18.76 -4.47 -4.13
N SER A 279 18.07 -4.75 -3.03
CA SER A 279 18.11 -3.87 -1.84
C SER A 279 19.53 -3.61 -1.32
N TYR A 280 20.38 -4.63 -1.32
CA TYR A 280 21.77 -4.47 -0.89
C TYR A 280 22.66 -3.76 -1.93
N LEU A 281 22.30 -3.84 -3.21
CA LEU A 281 22.95 -3.03 -4.25
C LEU A 281 22.61 -1.55 -4.07
N ALA A 282 21.34 -1.21 -3.81
CA ALA A 282 20.92 0.16 -3.45
C ALA A 282 21.64 0.66 -2.19
N ALA A 283 21.77 -0.21 -1.17
CA ALA A 283 22.50 0.11 0.05
C ALA A 283 24.01 0.34 -0.23
N ALA A 284 24.65 -0.49 -1.04
CA ALA A 284 26.05 -0.34 -1.43
C ALA A 284 26.27 0.93 -2.27
N ALA A 285 25.38 1.21 -3.23
CA ALA A 285 25.39 2.45 -4.00
C ALA A 285 25.28 3.67 -3.08
N THR A 286 24.36 3.65 -2.13
CA THR A 286 24.21 4.70 -1.11
C THR A 286 25.50 4.88 -0.29
N ALA A 287 26.12 3.78 0.11
CA ALA A 287 27.39 3.80 0.84
C ALA A 287 28.51 4.53 0.07
N VAL A 288 28.66 4.23 -1.22
CA VAL A 288 29.63 4.88 -2.10
C VAL A 288 29.32 6.37 -2.23
N ILE A 289 28.07 6.75 -2.42
CA ILE A 289 27.64 8.16 -2.51
C ILE A 289 27.98 8.90 -1.21
N ILE A 290 27.71 8.31 -0.04
CA ILE A 290 28.06 8.92 1.26
C ILE A 290 29.56 9.17 1.33
N VAL A 291 30.41 8.18 0.99
CA VAL A 291 31.88 8.33 1.03
C VAL A 291 32.34 9.45 0.09
N ALA A 292 31.77 9.59 -1.10
CA ALA A 292 32.10 10.63 -2.06
C ALA A 292 31.74 12.04 -1.56
N VAL A 293 30.51 12.22 -1.06
CA VAL A 293 30.06 13.55 -0.59
C VAL A 293 30.71 13.97 0.72
N LEU A 294 31.35 13.06 1.43
CA LEU A 294 32.16 13.37 2.60
C LEU A 294 33.55 13.93 2.21
N GLN A 295 34.04 13.71 0.98
CA GLN A 295 35.30 14.26 0.53
C GLN A 295 35.29 15.80 0.54
N PRO A 296 36.44 16.46 0.71
CA PRO A 296 36.53 17.93 0.70
C PRO A 296 36.06 18.56 -0.62
N ARG A 297 36.19 17.81 -1.72
CA ARG A 297 35.75 18.18 -3.05
C ARG A 297 35.03 17.00 -3.68
N SER A 298 33.72 17.16 -3.96
CA SER A 298 32.88 16.23 -4.71
C SER A 298 32.23 17.05 -5.83
N PRO A 299 32.86 17.12 -7.01
CA PRO A 299 32.52 18.11 -8.03
C PRO A 299 31.19 17.80 -8.74
N ILE A 300 30.77 16.54 -8.82
CA ILE A 300 29.53 16.11 -9.49
C ILE A 300 28.50 15.69 -8.46
N ALA A 301 28.72 14.57 -7.75
CA ALA A 301 27.77 14.02 -6.81
C ALA A 301 27.44 15.02 -5.68
N GLY A 302 28.47 15.65 -5.10
CA GLY A 302 28.29 16.69 -4.08
C GLY A 302 27.54 17.91 -4.58
N ARG A 303 27.82 18.37 -5.82
CA ARG A 303 27.13 19.53 -6.42
C ARG A 303 25.66 19.21 -6.71
N VAL A 304 25.36 18.06 -7.32
CA VAL A 304 24.00 17.63 -7.64
C VAL A 304 23.19 17.50 -6.37
N LEU A 305 23.68 16.77 -5.38
CA LEU A 305 22.97 16.56 -4.13
C LEU A 305 22.90 17.80 -3.23
N SER A 306 23.82 18.75 -3.36
CA SER A 306 23.74 20.04 -2.65
C SER A 306 22.85 21.07 -3.35
N TRP A 307 22.23 20.74 -4.49
CA TRP A 307 21.31 21.65 -5.16
C TRP A 307 20.17 22.02 -4.22
N ARG A 308 19.98 23.34 -4.06
CA ARG A 308 19.10 23.90 -3.02
C ARG A 308 17.71 23.26 -2.90
N PRO A 309 16.94 23.02 -3.99
CA PRO A 309 15.62 22.40 -3.87
C PRO A 309 15.70 20.97 -3.30
N ILE A 310 16.64 20.15 -3.76
CA ILE A 310 16.79 18.77 -3.29
C ILE A 310 17.24 18.74 -1.82
N ALA A 311 18.23 19.56 -1.46
CA ALA A 311 18.71 19.66 -0.08
C ALA A 311 17.62 20.22 0.87
N ALA A 312 16.82 21.20 0.41
CA ALA A 312 15.70 21.73 1.18
C ALA A 312 14.61 20.66 1.42
N THR A 313 14.30 19.86 0.41
CA THR A 313 13.39 18.70 0.55
C THR A 313 13.91 17.72 1.61
N GLY A 314 15.22 17.48 1.64
CA GLY A 314 15.84 16.63 2.65
C GLY A 314 15.72 17.14 4.08
N LEU A 315 15.66 18.46 4.30
CA LEU A 315 15.46 19.04 5.63
C LEU A 315 14.10 18.69 6.24
N VAL A 316 13.07 18.69 5.41
CA VAL A 316 11.69 18.39 5.80
C VAL A 316 11.28 16.94 5.46
N SER A 317 12.25 16.09 5.04
CA SER A 317 12.01 14.73 4.58
C SER A 317 11.27 13.87 5.59
N TYR A 318 11.46 14.11 6.88
CA TYR A 318 10.75 13.37 7.93
C TYR A 318 9.25 13.68 7.93
N GLY A 319 8.88 14.96 7.90
CA GLY A 319 7.47 15.37 7.79
C GLY A 319 6.84 14.89 6.48
N LEU A 320 7.55 15.04 5.35
CA LEU A 320 7.11 14.54 4.05
C LEU A 320 6.83 13.04 4.09
N TYR A 321 7.75 12.26 4.68
CA TYR A 321 7.58 10.82 4.84
C TYR A 321 6.41 10.45 5.76
N LEU A 322 6.20 11.16 6.85
CA LEU A 322 5.11 10.87 7.79
C LEU A 322 3.74 11.15 7.19
N PHE A 323 3.57 12.30 6.52
CA PHE A 323 2.24 12.76 6.11
C PHE A 323 1.79 12.23 4.74
N HIS A 324 2.66 11.74 3.85
CA HIS A 324 2.28 11.46 2.45
C HIS A 324 1.19 10.39 2.33
N VAL A 325 1.30 9.23 3.02
CA VAL A 325 0.29 8.17 2.91
C VAL A 325 -1.04 8.58 3.54
N PRO A 326 -1.09 9.09 4.79
CA PRO A 326 -2.33 9.59 5.37
C PRO A 326 -3.01 10.68 4.53
N LEU A 327 -2.22 11.62 4.00
CA LEU A 327 -2.75 12.70 3.16
C LEU A 327 -3.31 12.15 1.84
N PHE A 328 -2.58 11.26 1.16
CA PHE A 328 -3.03 10.67 -0.10
C PHE A 328 -4.29 9.83 0.09
N ARG A 329 -4.43 9.19 1.25
CA ARG A 329 -5.65 8.46 1.62
C ARG A 329 -6.83 9.39 1.86
N TRP A 330 -6.62 10.53 2.53
CA TRP A 330 -7.67 11.53 2.74
C TRP A 330 -8.07 12.24 1.45
N MET A 331 -7.07 12.59 0.62
CA MET A 331 -7.31 13.23 -0.67
C MET A 331 -7.46 12.17 -1.78
N SER A 332 -8.40 11.23 -1.62
CA SER A 332 -8.71 10.28 -2.69
C SER A 332 -9.33 10.98 -3.90
N PRO A 333 -9.30 10.38 -5.11
CA PRO A 333 -9.98 10.93 -6.28
C PRO A 333 -11.45 11.25 -6.01
N GLU A 334 -12.14 10.37 -5.31
CA GLU A 334 -13.57 10.52 -4.97
C GLU A 334 -13.81 11.68 -4.00
N ALA A 335 -12.91 11.88 -3.04
CA ALA A 335 -13.04 12.95 -2.04
C ALA A 335 -12.73 14.34 -2.62
N VAL A 336 -11.84 14.42 -3.61
CA VAL A 336 -11.37 15.70 -4.18
C VAL A 336 -12.05 16.03 -5.51
N GLY A 337 -12.58 15.03 -6.22
CA GLY A 337 -13.14 15.19 -7.56
C GLY A 337 -12.08 15.45 -8.66
N LEU A 338 -10.82 15.13 -8.39
CA LEU A 338 -9.69 15.21 -9.31
C LEU A 338 -9.01 13.86 -9.41
N ASP A 339 -8.40 13.57 -10.57
CA ASP A 339 -7.60 12.37 -10.77
C ASP A 339 -6.25 12.68 -11.46
N GLY A 340 -5.42 11.65 -11.62
CA GLY A 340 -4.18 11.74 -12.38
C GLY A 340 -3.20 12.82 -11.90
N VAL A 341 -2.59 13.53 -12.87
CA VAL A 341 -1.55 14.54 -12.63
C VAL A 341 -2.06 15.75 -11.82
N PRO A 342 -3.26 16.32 -12.08
CA PRO A 342 -3.80 17.41 -11.28
C PRO A 342 -3.95 17.06 -9.80
N LEU A 343 -4.46 15.88 -9.49
CA LEU A 343 -4.57 15.41 -8.10
C LEU A 343 -3.19 15.23 -7.46
N LEU A 344 -2.24 14.63 -8.18
CA LEU A 344 -0.87 14.49 -7.68
C LEU A 344 -0.23 15.85 -7.39
N ALA A 345 -0.35 16.82 -8.28
CA ALA A 345 0.18 18.17 -8.08
C ALA A 345 -0.42 18.82 -6.82
N LEU A 346 -1.74 18.73 -6.63
CA LEU A 346 -2.41 19.24 -5.44
C LEU A 346 -1.93 18.52 -4.17
N ARG A 347 -1.83 17.18 -4.19
CA ARG A 347 -1.31 16.37 -3.07
C ARG A 347 0.12 16.78 -2.69
N LEU A 348 1.00 16.96 -3.66
CA LEU A 348 2.39 17.37 -3.42
C LEU A 348 2.46 18.79 -2.84
N LEU A 349 1.64 19.72 -3.32
CA LEU A 349 1.56 21.08 -2.78
C LEU A 349 1.10 21.08 -1.32
N VAL A 350 0.01 20.40 -1.02
CA VAL A 350 -0.53 20.28 0.35
C VAL A 350 0.45 19.57 1.26
N LEU A 351 1.07 18.48 0.79
CA LEU A 351 2.08 17.73 1.52
C LEU A 351 3.30 18.60 1.88
N ALA A 352 3.80 19.36 0.91
CA ALA A 352 4.92 20.28 1.13
C ALA A 352 4.57 21.37 2.15
N ALA A 353 3.37 21.95 2.06
CA ALA A 353 2.88 22.94 3.00
C ALA A 353 2.74 22.36 4.43
N MET A 354 2.16 21.16 4.56
CA MET A 354 2.01 20.47 5.86
C MET A 354 3.37 20.14 6.48
N ALA A 355 4.30 19.59 5.70
CA ALA A 355 5.63 19.25 6.18
C ALA A 355 6.42 20.50 6.59
N ALA A 356 6.36 21.58 5.81
CA ALA A 356 6.99 22.86 6.15
C ALA A 356 6.38 23.50 7.41
N ALA A 357 5.06 23.45 7.54
CA ALA A 357 4.33 23.93 8.71
C ALA A 357 4.72 23.14 9.98
N SER A 358 4.69 21.81 9.91
CA SER A 358 5.13 20.95 11.00
C SER A 358 6.58 21.24 11.40
N TYR A 359 7.48 21.32 10.41
CA TYR A 359 8.88 21.61 10.66
C TYR A 359 9.08 22.98 11.34
N ARG A 360 8.44 24.05 10.81
CA ARG A 360 8.63 25.44 11.27
C ARG A 360 8.01 25.72 12.64
N TRP A 361 6.81 25.21 12.87
CA TRP A 361 6.01 25.59 14.04
C TRP A 361 5.99 24.54 15.15
N ILE A 362 6.30 23.30 14.87
CA ILE A 362 6.22 22.21 15.84
C ILE A 362 7.61 21.61 16.11
N GLU A 363 8.31 21.13 15.06
CA GLU A 363 9.59 20.45 15.25
C GLU A 363 10.69 21.39 15.73
N MET A 364 10.88 22.52 15.04
CA MET A 364 11.98 23.45 15.35
C MET A 364 11.88 24.03 16.76
N PRO A 365 10.72 24.54 17.25
CA PRO A 365 10.60 25.04 18.61
C PRO A 365 10.95 24.01 19.69
N VAL A 366 10.57 22.73 19.49
CA VAL A 366 10.90 21.65 20.42
C VAL A 366 12.40 21.31 20.37
N ARG A 367 12.99 21.29 19.17
CA ARG A 367 14.43 21.02 18.95
C ARG A 367 15.31 22.12 19.55
N GLU A 368 14.91 23.38 19.44
CA GLU A 368 15.59 24.56 20.00
C GLU A 368 15.44 24.66 21.52
N GLY A 369 14.66 23.76 22.15
CA GLY A 369 14.52 23.68 23.58
C GLY A 369 13.61 24.77 24.19
N ARG A 370 12.64 25.31 23.43
CA ARG A 370 11.67 26.30 23.96
C ARG A 370 10.79 25.73 25.09
N LEU A 371 10.75 24.41 25.24
CA LEU A 371 10.01 23.70 26.27
C LEU A 371 10.91 23.25 27.45
N ARG A 372 12.16 23.76 27.58
CA ARG A 372 13.10 23.30 28.61
C ARG A 372 12.45 23.31 30.00
N GLY A 373 12.62 22.20 30.73
CA GLY A 373 12.03 21.99 32.06
C GLY A 373 10.55 21.56 32.06
N ARG A 374 9.85 21.62 30.93
CA ARG A 374 8.44 21.19 30.79
C ARG A 374 8.24 20.07 29.78
N GLU A 375 9.31 19.67 29.05
CA GLU A 375 9.23 18.73 27.93
C GLU A 375 8.55 17.42 28.29
N GLY A 376 8.92 16.85 29.43
CA GLY A 376 8.34 15.59 29.87
C GLY A 376 6.84 15.67 30.11
N ARG A 377 6.37 16.72 30.77
CA ARG A 377 4.94 16.94 31.06
C ARG A 377 4.15 17.22 29.78
N VAL A 378 4.70 18.03 28.88
CA VAL A 378 4.07 18.36 27.59
C VAL A 378 4.01 17.12 26.71
N ALA A 379 5.08 16.32 26.64
CA ALA A 379 5.10 15.06 25.89
C ALA A 379 4.08 14.05 26.42
N ILE A 380 4.01 13.87 27.74
CA ILE A 380 3.02 12.96 28.37
C ILE A 380 1.60 13.45 28.06
N ALA A 381 1.32 14.74 28.22
CA ALA A 381 0.00 15.31 27.93
C ALA A 381 -0.38 15.15 26.45
N ALA A 382 0.56 15.40 25.53
CA ALA A 382 0.33 15.25 24.10
C ALA A 382 0.09 13.78 23.71
N ILE A 383 0.86 12.84 24.25
CA ILE A 383 0.65 11.40 24.06
C ILE A 383 -0.73 11.00 24.58
N ALA A 384 -1.05 11.39 25.82
CA ALA A 384 -2.35 11.06 26.43
C ALA A 384 -3.52 11.63 25.61
N ALA A 385 -3.44 12.90 25.17
CA ALA A 385 -4.46 13.52 24.34
C ALA A 385 -4.61 12.78 22.99
N THR A 386 -3.52 12.40 22.35
CA THR A 386 -3.54 11.65 21.08
C THR A 386 -4.16 10.27 21.28
N VAL A 387 -3.79 9.55 22.33
CA VAL A 387 -4.36 8.23 22.67
C VAL A 387 -5.86 8.35 22.94
N VAL A 388 -6.29 9.34 23.72
CA VAL A 388 -7.71 9.59 24.01
C VAL A 388 -8.46 9.90 22.71
N ALA A 389 -7.93 10.77 21.85
CA ALA A 389 -8.56 11.10 20.57
C ALA A 389 -8.73 9.84 19.68
N ILE A 390 -7.70 9.00 19.58
CA ILE A 390 -7.76 7.74 18.83
C ILE A 390 -8.83 6.82 19.43
N LEU A 391 -8.86 6.63 20.74
CA LEU A 391 -9.82 5.77 21.41
C LEU A 391 -11.27 6.26 21.23
N VAL A 392 -11.50 7.57 21.39
CA VAL A 392 -12.82 8.18 21.20
C VAL A 392 -13.32 8.03 19.77
N VAL A 393 -12.46 8.31 18.79
CA VAL A 393 -12.82 8.17 17.37
C VAL A 393 -13.10 6.70 17.04
N THR A 394 -12.25 5.80 17.47
CA THR A 394 -12.33 4.38 17.12
C THR A 394 -13.31 3.58 17.99
N SER A 395 -13.94 4.20 19.00
CA SER A 395 -15.07 3.59 19.73
C SER A 395 -16.30 3.37 18.83
N ARG A 396 -16.36 4.07 17.69
CA ARG A 396 -17.42 3.94 16.69
C ARG A 396 -17.14 2.86 15.64
N ALA A 397 -16.08 2.05 15.85
CA ALA A 397 -15.70 1.00 14.91
C ALA A 397 -16.80 -0.05 14.75
N GLU A 398 -17.03 -0.43 13.50
CA GLU A 398 -17.94 -1.50 13.11
C GLU A 398 -17.13 -2.72 12.62
N PRO A 399 -17.72 -3.94 12.63
CA PRO A 399 -17.06 -5.10 12.03
C PRO A 399 -16.71 -4.85 10.56
N ALA A 400 -15.56 -5.35 10.12
CA ALA A 400 -15.19 -5.25 8.72
C ALA A 400 -16.14 -6.09 7.86
N PRO A 401 -16.57 -5.59 6.70
CA PRO A 401 -17.34 -6.38 5.73
C PRO A 401 -16.59 -7.66 5.32
N ALA A 402 -17.35 -8.72 4.99
CA ALA A 402 -16.76 -10.02 4.64
C ALA A 402 -15.73 -9.94 3.47
N TRP A 403 -15.95 -9.05 2.50
CA TRP A 403 -15.04 -8.87 1.37
C TRP A 403 -13.65 -8.32 1.76
N VAL A 404 -13.51 -7.62 2.89
CA VAL A 404 -12.21 -7.15 3.39
C VAL A 404 -11.31 -8.33 3.76
N PHE A 405 -11.88 -9.35 4.41
CA PHE A 405 -11.13 -10.58 4.72
C PHE A 405 -10.80 -11.39 3.47
N GLN A 406 -11.73 -11.47 2.52
CA GLN A 406 -11.50 -12.14 1.24
C GLN A 406 -10.33 -11.53 0.47
N ARG A 407 -10.14 -10.22 0.51
CA ARG A 407 -9.02 -9.55 -0.17
C ARG A 407 -7.65 -10.08 0.25
N ALA A 408 -7.38 -10.13 1.55
CA ALA A 408 -6.07 -10.59 2.06
C ALA A 408 -5.81 -12.06 1.69
N GLN A 409 -6.84 -12.91 1.80
CA GLN A 409 -6.77 -14.32 1.42
C GLN A 409 -6.59 -14.48 -0.09
N LEU A 410 -7.30 -13.69 -0.89
CA LEU A 410 -7.24 -13.70 -2.34
C LEU A 410 -5.86 -13.28 -2.84
N GLN A 411 -5.28 -12.24 -2.26
CA GLN A 411 -3.94 -11.76 -2.58
C GLN A 411 -2.87 -12.82 -2.26
N GLY A 412 -2.99 -13.50 -1.13
CA GLY A 412 -2.12 -14.61 -0.76
C GLY A 412 -2.23 -15.79 -1.73
N ALA A 413 -3.45 -16.16 -2.10
CA ALA A 413 -3.70 -17.24 -3.06
C ALA A 413 -3.24 -16.89 -4.48
N ALA A 414 -3.45 -15.65 -4.93
CA ALA A 414 -3.01 -15.15 -6.23
C ALA A 414 -1.48 -15.15 -6.38
N SER A 415 -0.77 -14.77 -5.31
CA SER A 415 0.70 -14.77 -5.30
C SER A 415 1.32 -16.17 -5.39
N ALA A 416 0.57 -17.20 -5.03
CA ALA A 416 0.99 -18.61 -5.12
C ALA A 416 0.71 -19.25 -6.49
N LEU A 417 0.12 -18.52 -7.45
CA LEU A 417 -0.16 -19.03 -8.78
C LEU A 417 1.09 -19.04 -9.67
N PRO A 418 1.26 -20.04 -10.55
CA PRO A 418 2.29 -20.00 -11.59
C PRO A 418 2.16 -18.78 -12.50
N ARG A 419 3.28 -18.27 -13.01
CA ARG A 419 3.34 -17.01 -13.82
C ARG A 419 2.52 -17.03 -15.11
N HIS A 420 2.26 -18.21 -15.68
CA HIS A 420 1.52 -18.39 -16.93
C HIS A 420 0.07 -18.85 -16.71
N THR A 421 -0.47 -18.65 -15.50
CA THR A 421 -1.85 -19.02 -15.20
C THR A 421 -2.76 -17.85 -15.57
N SER A 422 -3.71 -18.08 -16.48
CA SER A 422 -4.77 -17.11 -16.79
C SER A 422 -5.67 -16.93 -15.56
N ARG A 423 -5.88 -15.69 -15.15
CA ARG A 423 -6.64 -15.33 -13.94
C ARG A 423 -7.99 -14.76 -14.33
N VAL A 424 -9.06 -15.41 -13.87
CA VAL A 424 -10.45 -14.98 -14.13
C VAL A 424 -11.11 -14.57 -12.82
N LEU A 425 -11.57 -13.33 -12.72
CA LEU A 425 -12.32 -12.85 -11.57
C LEU A 425 -13.83 -12.88 -11.89
N VAL A 426 -14.63 -13.48 -11.03
CA VAL A 426 -16.09 -13.41 -11.08
C VAL A 426 -16.55 -12.42 -10.03
N ALA A 427 -17.12 -11.31 -10.46
CA ALA A 427 -17.69 -10.28 -9.61
C ALA A 427 -19.22 -10.33 -9.66
N GLY A 428 -19.92 -10.06 -8.56
CA GLY A 428 -21.39 -10.04 -8.59
C GLY A 428 -22.05 -10.20 -7.25
N GLU A 429 -23.27 -10.72 -7.27
CA GLU A 429 -24.12 -10.92 -6.09
C GLU A 429 -24.22 -12.43 -5.71
N LEU A 430 -25.45 -12.88 -5.46
CA LEU A 430 -25.74 -14.21 -4.86
C LEU A 430 -25.16 -15.37 -5.66
N ASP A 431 -25.30 -15.39 -7.00
CA ASP A 431 -24.77 -16.49 -7.82
C ASP A 431 -23.22 -16.49 -7.81
N ALA A 432 -22.57 -15.31 -7.83
CA ALA A 432 -21.13 -15.20 -7.68
C ALA A 432 -20.66 -15.70 -6.30
N TYR A 433 -21.43 -15.41 -5.26
CA TYR A 433 -21.19 -15.93 -3.92
C TYR A 433 -21.34 -17.46 -3.87
N ASP A 434 -22.43 -17.99 -4.42
CA ASP A 434 -22.68 -19.44 -4.46
C ASP A 434 -21.55 -20.19 -5.20
N LEU A 435 -21.05 -19.64 -6.29
CA LEU A 435 -19.87 -20.18 -6.98
C LEU A 435 -18.67 -20.36 -6.04
N SER A 436 -18.36 -19.34 -5.27
CA SER A 436 -17.26 -19.39 -4.29
C SER A 436 -17.55 -20.35 -3.13
N ALA A 437 -18.72 -20.21 -2.50
CA ALA A 437 -19.09 -20.96 -1.32
C ALA A 437 -19.26 -22.48 -1.59
N ARG A 438 -19.81 -22.85 -2.76
CA ARG A 438 -20.08 -24.26 -3.10
C ARG A 438 -18.86 -24.99 -3.61
N THR A 439 -17.87 -24.31 -4.18
CA THR A 439 -16.59 -24.93 -4.56
C THR A 439 -15.68 -25.14 -3.37
N GLY A 440 -15.95 -24.53 -2.22
CA GLY A 440 -15.18 -24.64 -0.98
C GLY A 440 -13.74 -24.13 -1.08
N ARG A 441 -13.42 -23.38 -2.13
CA ARG A 441 -12.08 -22.86 -2.40
C ARG A 441 -12.15 -21.40 -2.83
N LEU A 442 -11.28 -20.60 -2.27
CA LEU A 442 -11.16 -19.18 -2.64
C LEU A 442 -10.67 -18.99 -4.08
N VAL A 443 -9.75 -19.87 -4.51
CA VAL A 443 -9.26 -19.92 -5.89
C VAL A 443 -9.53 -21.30 -6.46
N HIS A 444 -10.30 -21.35 -7.53
CA HIS A 444 -10.66 -22.57 -8.24
C HIS A 444 -9.71 -22.82 -9.43
N ARG A 445 -9.34 -24.10 -9.65
CA ARG A 445 -8.43 -24.55 -10.72
C ARG A 445 -9.05 -25.69 -11.54
N GLY A 446 -10.30 -25.52 -11.92
CA GLY A 446 -11.04 -26.55 -12.67
C GLY A 446 -10.72 -26.60 -14.16
N VAL A 447 -10.16 -25.52 -14.71
CA VAL A 447 -9.75 -25.41 -16.12
C VAL A 447 -8.23 -25.43 -16.19
N PRO A 448 -7.61 -26.32 -17.01
CA PRO A 448 -6.16 -26.35 -17.16
C PRO A 448 -5.60 -25.00 -17.62
N GLY A 449 -4.51 -24.57 -17.00
CA GLY A 449 -3.85 -23.29 -17.32
C GLY A 449 -4.58 -22.05 -16.81
N ALA A 450 -5.73 -22.19 -16.15
CA ALA A 450 -6.48 -21.07 -15.61
C ALA A 450 -6.74 -21.22 -14.11
N ALA A 451 -6.85 -20.09 -13.42
CA ALA A 451 -7.29 -19.96 -12.04
C ALA A 451 -8.36 -18.89 -11.95
N SER A 452 -9.38 -19.12 -11.15
CA SER A 452 -10.48 -18.20 -11.01
C SER A 452 -10.84 -17.97 -9.54
N ALA A 453 -11.34 -16.77 -9.25
CA ALA A 453 -11.80 -16.39 -7.93
C ALA A 453 -13.11 -15.59 -8.05
N ALA A 454 -13.89 -15.54 -6.97
CA ALA A 454 -15.10 -14.71 -6.93
C ALA A 454 -15.00 -13.62 -5.87
N VAL A 455 -15.56 -12.46 -6.21
CA VAL A 455 -15.83 -11.36 -5.28
C VAL A 455 -17.32 -11.05 -5.35
N ALA A 456 -18.03 -11.34 -4.26
CA ALA A 456 -19.47 -11.21 -4.21
C ALA A 456 -19.93 -10.37 -3.03
N THR A 457 -20.94 -9.55 -3.28
CA THR A 457 -21.62 -8.74 -2.26
C THR A 457 -23.04 -9.26 -2.12
N ILE A 458 -23.29 -10.10 -1.11
CA ILE A 458 -24.59 -10.76 -0.93
C ILE A 458 -25.68 -9.73 -0.63
N GLY A 459 -26.78 -9.81 -1.40
CA GLY A 459 -27.96 -8.94 -1.22
C GLY A 459 -27.73 -7.49 -1.65
N CYS A 460 -26.64 -7.20 -2.30
CA CYS A 460 -26.31 -5.88 -2.81
C CYS A 460 -26.49 -5.85 -4.33
N ASN A 461 -27.24 -4.87 -4.81
CA ASN A 461 -27.37 -4.60 -6.22
C ASN A 461 -26.39 -3.52 -6.70
N LEU A 462 -26.21 -3.38 -8.00
CA LEU A 462 -25.37 -2.33 -8.60
C LEU A 462 -25.93 -0.93 -8.33
N VAL A 463 -27.24 -0.80 -8.16
CA VAL A 463 -27.88 0.49 -7.88
C VAL A 463 -27.42 1.06 -6.53
N GLY A 464 -26.84 0.22 -5.66
CA GLY A 464 -26.26 0.65 -4.38
C GLY A 464 -27.31 1.09 -3.35
N ASN A 465 -28.57 0.64 -3.51
CA ASN A 465 -29.68 1.02 -2.65
C ASN A 465 -30.50 -0.19 -2.20
N ARG A 466 -31.52 0.09 -1.44
CA ARG A 466 -32.34 -0.93 -0.80
C ARG A 466 -33.38 -1.45 -1.77
N PRO A 467 -33.31 -2.70 -2.24
CA PRO A 467 -34.44 -3.29 -2.95
C PRO A 467 -35.64 -3.35 -2.03
N LEU A 468 -36.81 -3.17 -2.61
CA LEU A 468 -38.06 -3.25 -1.87
C LEU A 468 -38.51 -4.71 -1.81
N ILE A 469 -38.48 -5.30 -0.61
CA ILE A 469 -39.05 -6.61 -0.34
C ILE A 469 -40.44 -6.38 0.28
N ASP A 470 -41.48 -6.87 -0.39
CA ASP A 470 -42.87 -6.70 0.01
C ASP A 470 -43.27 -5.22 0.25
N GLY A 471 -42.67 -4.31 -0.53
CA GLY A 471 -42.89 -2.86 -0.45
C GLY A 471 -42.06 -2.13 0.60
N GLU A 472 -41.31 -2.84 1.44
CA GLU A 472 -40.46 -2.26 2.48
C GLU A 472 -38.97 -2.39 2.12
N PRO A 473 -38.15 -1.35 2.38
CA PRO A 473 -36.70 -1.44 2.12
C PRO A 473 -36.08 -2.44 3.09
N ILE A 474 -35.26 -3.35 2.57
CA ILE A 474 -34.44 -4.24 3.39
C ILE A 474 -33.57 -3.42 4.37
N ALA A 475 -33.43 -3.91 5.62
CA ALA A 475 -32.53 -3.31 6.60
C ALA A 475 -31.12 -3.13 6.02
N PRO A 476 -30.36 -2.08 6.43
CA PRO A 476 -29.12 -1.72 5.77
C PRO A 476 -28.08 -2.85 5.89
N ILE A 477 -28.03 -3.70 4.88
CA ILE A 477 -26.80 -4.39 4.52
C ILE A 477 -25.94 -3.31 3.87
N ALA A 478 -24.66 -3.22 4.22
CA ALA A 478 -23.75 -2.21 3.69
C ALA A 478 -23.51 -2.43 2.19
N CYS A 479 -24.51 -2.04 1.37
CA CYS A 479 -24.46 -2.21 -0.09
C CYS A 479 -23.73 -1.08 -0.81
N ASP A 480 -23.39 0.00 -0.11
CA ASP A 480 -22.63 1.11 -0.70
C ASP A 480 -21.18 0.72 -1.06
N ASP A 481 -20.72 -0.45 -0.60
CA ASP A 481 -19.33 -0.90 -0.68
C ASP A 481 -19.03 -1.83 -1.88
N TRP A 482 -19.96 -2.07 -2.81
CA TRP A 482 -19.68 -2.98 -3.94
C TRP A 482 -18.51 -2.49 -4.81
N ARG A 483 -18.38 -1.17 -4.98
CA ARG A 483 -17.26 -0.56 -5.71
C ARG A 483 -15.92 -0.90 -5.08
N ASP A 484 -15.84 -0.75 -3.78
CA ASP A 484 -14.64 -1.07 -3.00
C ASP A 484 -14.35 -2.57 -3.01
N ALA A 485 -15.39 -3.42 -2.95
CA ALA A 485 -15.25 -4.87 -3.05
C ALA A 485 -14.69 -5.28 -4.42
N PHE A 486 -15.22 -4.73 -5.50
CA PHE A 486 -14.77 -5.03 -6.86
C PHE A 486 -13.36 -4.51 -7.10
N GLN A 487 -13.06 -3.27 -6.71
CA GLN A 487 -11.72 -2.72 -6.79
C GLN A 487 -10.71 -3.55 -5.97
N ALA A 488 -11.11 -3.97 -4.76
CA ALA A 488 -10.26 -4.82 -3.93
C ALA A 488 -9.98 -6.19 -4.58
N GLY A 489 -10.97 -6.76 -5.27
CA GLY A 489 -10.82 -7.99 -6.04
C GLY A 489 -9.84 -7.82 -7.21
N MET A 490 -10.00 -6.76 -7.99
CA MET A 490 -9.10 -6.41 -9.09
C MET A 490 -7.66 -6.23 -8.61
N ASP A 491 -7.45 -5.45 -7.55
CA ASP A 491 -6.12 -5.21 -6.98
C ASP A 491 -5.46 -6.47 -6.39
N ALA A 492 -6.28 -7.34 -5.78
CA ALA A 492 -5.77 -8.52 -5.09
C ALA A 492 -5.46 -9.68 -6.04
N PHE A 493 -6.25 -9.83 -7.11
CA PHE A 493 -6.14 -10.96 -8.01
C PHE A 493 -5.43 -10.62 -9.31
N ASP A 494 -5.42 -9.36 -9.74
CA ASP A 494 -4.85 -8.86 -11.00
C ASP A 494 -5.30 -9.75 -12.18
N PRO A 495 -6.62 -9.77 -12.50
CA PRO A 495 -7.20 -10.73 -13.44
C PRO A 495 -6.92 -10.37 -14.89
N ASP A 496 -6.77 -11.39 -15.73
CA ASP A 496 -6.68 -11.26 -17.20
C ASP A 496 -8.07 -11.12 -17.83
N ALA A 497 -9.11 -11.67 -17.17
CA ALA A 497 -10.50 -11.54 -17.60
C ALA A 497 -11.43 -11.41 -16.39
N VAL A 498 -12.53 -10.68 -16.55
CA VAL A 498 -13.53 -10.46 -15.50
C VAL A 498 -14.92 -10.81 -16.01
N VAL A 499 -15.69 -11.51 -15.16
CA VAL A 499 -17.10 -11.84 -15.39
C VAL A 499 -17.93 -11.08 -14.35
N LEU A 500 -18.88 -10.27 -14.80
CA LEU A 500 -19.85 -9.61 -13.93
C LEU A 500 -21.19 -10.37 -13.95
N MET A 501 -21.57 -10.92 -12.81
CA MET A 501 -22.84 -11.60 -12.58
C MET A 501 -23.75 -10.72 -11.72
N ALA A 502 -24.54 -9.87 -12.36
CA ALA A 502 -25.45 -8.94 -11.72
C ALA A 502 -26.84 -9.04 -12.34
N GLY A 503 -27.87 -8.67 -11.59
CA GLY A 503 -29.20 -8.50 -12.14
C GLY A 503 -30.34 -9.16 -11.36
N GLN A 504 -30.08 -10.12 -10.48
CA GLN A 504 -31.16 -10.75 -9.68
C GLN A 504 -31.81 -9.74 -8.73
N ALA A 505 -31.01 -8.96 -8.02
CA ALA A 505 -31.55 -7.92 -7.14
C ALA A 505 -32.11 -6.73 -7.93
N GLU A 506 -31.67 -6.52 -9.16
CA GLU A 506 -32.19 -5.52 -10.09
C GLU A 506 -33.58 -5.86 -10.68
N LEU A 507 -34.04 -7.11 -10.52
CA LEU A 507 -35.45 -7.48 -10.83
C LEU A 507 -36.45 -6.90 -9.84
N LEU A 508 -36.00 -6.39 -8.70
CA LEU A 508 -36.84 -5.76 -7.70
C LEU A 508 -36.94 -4.25 -7.90
N ASP A 509 -38.08 -3.67 -7.53
CA ASP A 509 -38.18 -2.21 -7.47
C ASP A 509 -37.20 -1.65 -6.42
N GLN A 510 -36.65 -0.45 -6.66
CA GLN A 510 -35.58 0.14 -5.84
C GLN A 510 -36.04 1.46 -5.23
N ARG A 511 -35.55 1.78 -4.02
CA ARG A 511 -35.75 3.10 -3.42
C ARG A 511 -34.45 3.92 -3.47
N VAL A 512 -34.41 4.94 -4.32
CA VAL A 512 -33.24 5.76 -4.58
C VAL A 512 -33.56 7.22 -4.27
N GLY A 513 -32.82 7.84 -3.35
CA GLY A 513 -33.01 9.26 -3.02
C GLY A 513 -34.44 9.62 -2.61
N GLY A 514 -35.17 8.69 -1.94
CA GLY A 514 -36.55 8.88 -1.52
C GLY A 514 -37.59 8.58 -2.61
N ARG A 515 -37.20 8.26 -3.84
CA ARG A 515 -38.08 7.89 -4.96
C ARG A 515 -38.05 6.39 -5.18
N THR A 516 -39.17 5.82 -5.60
CA THR A 516 -39.26 4.42 -6.00
C THR A 516 -39.00 4.31 -7.50
N LEU A 517 -37.90 3.67 -7.89
CA LEU A 517 -37.62 3.28 -9.25
C LEU A 517 -38.27 1.92 -9.53
N ARG A 518 -39.10 1.86 -10.56
CA ARG A 518 -39.79 0.63 -10.95
C ARG A 518 -39.10 -0.03 -12.14
N VAL A 519 -38.96 -1.35 -12.07
CA VAL A 519 -38.49 -2.16 -13.19
C VAL A 519 -39.33 -1.93 -14.44
N GLY A 520 -38.69 -1.83 -15.61
CA GLY A 520 -39.37 -1.55 -16.88
C GLY A 520 -39.50 -0.07 -17.21
N THR A 521 -39.09 0.85 -16.33
CA THR A 521 -39.15 2.29 -16.62
C THR A 521 -37.84 2.84 -17.22
N PRO A 522 -37.92 3.86 -18.12
CA PRO A 522 -36.73 4.50 -18.66
C PRO A 522 -35.85 5.16 -17.61
N GLU A 523 -36.42 5.60 -16.50
CA GLU A 523 -35.68 6.19 -15.38
C GLU A 523 -34.80 5.14 -14.71
N TYR A 524 -35.32 3.94 -14.50
CA TYR A 524 -34.57 2.84 -13.90
C TYR A 524 -33.48 2.33 -14.85
N GLU A 525 -33.78 2.19 -16.15
CA GLU A 525 -32.78 1.82 -17.15
C GLU A 525 -31.60 2.78 -17.17
N ARG A 526 -31.83 4.10 -17.10
CA ARG A 526 -30.76 5.10 -17.03
C ARG A 526 -29.89 4.89 -15.81
N VAL A 527 -30.46 4.73 -14.64
CA VAL A 527 -29.69 4.49 -13.39
C VAL A 527 -28.89 3.20 -13.49
N LEU A 528 -29.46 2.12 -14.04
CA LEU A 528 -28.71 0.87 -14.26
C LEU A 528 -27.53 1.05 -15.19
N ARG A 529 -27.70 1.76 -16.30
CA ARG A 529 -26.62 2.02 -17.28
C ARG A 529 -25.50 2.86 -16.66
N ASP A 530 -25.83 3.90 -15.87
CA ASP A 530 -24.85 4.70 -15.14
C ASP A 530 -24.03 3.82 -14.16
N ARG A 531 -24.69 2.88 -13.45
CA ARG A 531 -24.02 1.95 -12.54
C ARG A 531 -23.20 0.89 -13.26
N LEU A 532 -23.64 0.42 -14.42
CA LEU A 532 -22.84 -0.46 -15.27
C LEU A 532 -21.59 0.26 -15.80
N ASP A 533 -21.66 1.55 -16.12
CA ASP A 533 -20.50 2.33 -16.51
C ASP A 533 -19.49 2.42 -15.38
N GLU A 534 -19.93 2.66 -14.14
CA GLU A 534 -19.07 2.63 -12.96
C GLU A 534 -18.43 1.24 -12.75
N ALA A 535 -19.22 0.17 -12.82
CA ALA A 535 -18.73 -1.20 -12.70
C ALA A 535 -17.74 -1.56 -13.80
N ARG A 536 -18.02 -1.18 -15.05
CA ARG A 536 -17.13 -1.37 -16.19
C ARG A 536 -15.79 -0.67 -16.00
N LEU A 537 -15.79 0.58 -15.51
CA LEU A 537 -14.54 1.32 -15.24
C LEU A 537 -13.66 0.62 -14.18
N ILE A 538 -14.27 -0.03 -13.20
CA ILE A 538 -13.56 -0.77 -12.16
C ILE A 538 -13.10 -2.14 -12.64
N LEU A 539 -13.99 -2.86 -13.35
CA LEU A 539 -13.85 -4.28 -13.65
C LEU A 539 -13.24 -4.58 -15.02
N THR A 540 -13.01 -3.57 -15.90
CA THR A 540 -12.33 -3.82 -17.17
C THR A 540 -10.88 -4.21 -16.90
N PRO A 541 -10.44 -5.43 -17.30
CA PRO A 541 -9.06 -5.85 -17.11
C PRO A 541 -8.12 -5.03 -18.01
N ARG A 542 -6.83 -5.04 -17.71
CA ARG A 542 -5.83 -4.29 -18.49
C ARG A 542 -5.73 -4.76 -19.95
N ARG A 543 -6.05 -6.02 -20.20
CA ARG A 543 -6.14 -6.64 -21.53
C ARG A 543 -7.39 -7.50 -21.54
N GLY A 544 -8.30 -7.24 -22.49
CA GLY A 544 -9.53 -8.00 -22.63
C GLY A 544 -10.80 -7.21 -22.28
N ARG A 545 -11.94 -7.89 -22.42
CA ARG A 545 -13.28 -7.32 -22.22
C ARG A 545 -13.89 -7.79 -20.91
N LEU A 546 -14.77 -6.96 -20.32
CA LEU A 546 -15.65 -7.35 -19.26
C LEU A 546 -16.75 -8.27 -19.81
N LEU A 547 -16.90 -9.47 -19.27
CA LEU A 547 -18.00 -10.38 -19.60
C LEU A 547 -19.19 -10.06 -18.71
N LEU A 548 -20.28 -9.59 -19.29
CA LEU A 548 -21.54 -9.31 -18.59
C LEU A 548 -22.51 -10.45 -18.85
N THR A 549 -22.89 -11.18 -17.78
CA THR A 549 -23.82 -12.31 -17.94
C THR A 549 -25.26 -11.85 -17.99
N THR A 550 -26.11 -12.57 -18.75
CA THR A 550 -27.56 -12.46 -18.60
C THR A 550 -27.99 -12.90 -17.21
N VAL A 551 -29.15 -12.44 -16.77
CA VAL A 551 -29.74 -12.85 -15.50
C VAL A 551 -30.41 -14.20 -15.70
N PRO A 552 -29.95 -15.27 -15.08
CA PRO A 552 -30.59 -16.56 -15.26
C PRO A 552 -31.97 -16.60 -14.61
N CYS A 553 -32.81 -17.48 -15.09
CA CYS A 553 -34.11 -17.73 -14.48
C CYS A 553 -33.96 -17.95 -12.97
N VAL A 554 -34.76 -17.25 -12.16
CA VAL A 554 -34.70 -17.36 -10.70
C VAL A 554 -35.61 -18.50 -10.24
N ALA A 555 -35.00 -19.60 -9.77
CA ALA A 555 -35.74 -20.68 -9.13
C ALA A 555 -36.10 -20.23 -7.69
N THR A 556 -37.32 -19.79 -7.48
CA THR A 556 -37.86 -19.60 -6.12
C THR A 556 -38.56 -20.86 -5.66
N ARG A 557 -38.69 -21.05 -4.32
CA ARG A 557 -39.53 -22.12 -3.79
C ARG A 557 -40.91 -22.04 -4.42
N THR A 558 -41.40 -23.14 -4.98
CA THR A 558 -42.71 -23.23 -5.64
C THR A 558 -43.89 -22.88 -4.72
N ALA A 559 -43.67 -22.81 -3.42
CA ALA A 559 -44.66 -22.50 -2.39
C ALA A 559 -44.55 -21.05 -1.84
N ASP A 560 -43.61 -20.23 -2.35
CA ASP A 560 -43.48 -18.84 -1.91
C ASP A 560 -44.24 -17.92 -2.86
N ASP A 561 -45.41 -17.45 -2.42
CA ASP A 561 -46.25 -16.50 -3.15
C ASP A 561 -46.09 -15.05 -2.69
N SER A 562 -44.99 -14.74 -1.99
CA SER A 562 -44.68 -13.35 -1.61
C SER A 562 -44.62 -12.42 -2.82
N PRO A 563 -44.99 -11.15 -2.69
CA PRO A 563 -44.84 -10.17 -3.76
C PRO A 563 -43.41 -10.10 -4.33
N THR A 564 -42.41 -10.29 -3.49
CA THR A 564 -40.99 -10.35 -3.91
C THR A 564 -40.72 -11.57 -4.78
N ALA A 565 -41.18 -12.76 -4.37
CA ALA A 565 -41.01 -13.97 -5.15
C ALA A 565 -41.70 -13.90 -6.51
N GLN A 566 -42.87 -13.23 -6.57
CA GLN A 566 -43.59 -12.96 -7.82
C GLN A 566 -42.77 -12.04 -8.74
N GLN A 567 -42.19 -10.96 -8.21
CA GLN A 567 -41.32 -10.05 -8.98
C GLN A 567 -40.10 -10.76 -9.53
N LEU A 568 -39.41 -11.59 -8.75
CA LEU A 568 -38.22 -12.34 -9.16
C LEU A 568 -38.51 -13.40 -10.25
N ARG A 569 -39.76 -13.92 -10.30
CA ARG A 569 -40.22 -14.92 -11.28
C ARG A 569 -40.89 -14.30 -12.50
N ASP A 570 -41.10 -12.99 -12.52
CA ASP A 570 -41.80 -12.31 -13.58
C ASP A 570 -40.98 -12.35 -14.89
N PRO A 571 -41.41 -13.08 -15.92
CA PRO A 571 -40.67 -13.20 -17.17
C PRO A 571 -40.56 -11.86 -17.92
N VAL A 572 -41.48 -10.93 -17.68
CA VAL A 572 -41.41 -9.60 -18.32
C VAL A 572 -40.28 -8.78 -17.70
N ARG A 573 -40.10 -8.86 -16.38
CA ARG A 573 -38.99 -8.20 -15.67
C ARG A 573 -37.64 -8.80 -16.10
N LEU A 574 -37.58 -10.13 -16.17
CA LEU A 574 -36.36 -10.84 -16.61
C LEU A 574 -36.00 -10.46 -18.05
N ALA A 575 -36.94 -10.55 -18.98
CA ALA A 575 -36.69 -10.17 -20.39
C ALA A 575 -36.27 -8.70 -20.54
N TRP A 576 -36.83 -7.83 -19.69
CA TRP A 576 -36.46 -6.42 -19.71
C TRP A 576 -35.02 -6.19 -19.25
N ILE A 577 -34.61 -6.77 -18.12
CA ILE A 577 -33.25 -6.60 -17.58
C ILE A 577 -32.19 -7.18 -18.55
N ASP A 578 -32.44 -8.36 -19.12
CA ASP A 578 -31.59 -8.98 -20.12
C ASP A 578 -31.51 -8.14 -21.39
N GLY A 579 -32.62 -7.53 -21.78
CA GLY A 579 -32.64 -6.55 -22.86
C GLY A 579 -31.75 -5.34 -22.58
N VAL A 580 -31.73 -4.84 -21.34
CA VAL A 580 -30.84 -3.75 -20.91
C VAL A 580 -29.39 -4.20 -21.00
N TRP A 581 -29.05 -5.39 -20.48
CA TRP A 581 -27.68 -5.94 -20.49
C TRP A 581 -27.15 -6.17 -21.90
N ARG A 582 -27.96 -6.75 -22.80
CA ARG A 582 -27.58 -6.99 -24.20
C ARG A 582 -27.40 -5.69 -24.97
N ARG A 583 -28.31 -4.68 -24.79
CA ARG A 583 -28.14 -3.35 -25.39
C ARG A 583 -26.88 -2.66 -24.87
N TYR A 584 -26.66 -2.70 -23.55
CA TYR A 584 -25.45 -2.11 -22.96
C TYR A 584 -24.16 -2.73 -23.54
N ALA A 585 -24.09 -4.06 -23.65
CA ALA A 585 -22.95 -4.74 -24.24
C ALA A 585 -22.78 -4.40 -25.74
N ALA A 586 -23.88 -4.25 -26.49
CA ALA A 586 -23.84 -3.85 -27.89
C ALA A 586 -23.31 -2.41 -28.09
N ASP A 587 -23.67 -1.50 -27.17
CA ASP A 587 -23.16 -0.12 -27.16
C ASP A 587 -21.67 -0.05 -26.79
N HIS A 588 -21.16 -1.01 -26.03
CA HIS A 588 -19.79 -1.07 -25.52
C HIS A 588 -19.01 -2.29 -26.04
N ARG A 589 -19.26 -2.73 -27.27
CA ARG A 589 -18.74 -3.99 -27.86
C ARG A 589 -17.22 -4.15 -27.84
N THR A 590 -16.48 -3.05 -27.72
CA THR A 590 -15.02 -3.07 -27.61
C THR A 590 -14.52 -3.40 -26.19
N THR A 591 -15.34 -3.19 -25.17
CA THR A 591 -14.97 -3.36 -23.74
C THR A 591 -15.87 -4.32 -22.99
N VAL A 592 -17.04 -4.67 -23.54
CA VAL A 592 -18.02 -5.56 -22.89
C VAL A 592 -18.45 -6.64 -23.86
N LEU A 593 -18.56 -7.89 -23.37
CA LEU A 593 -19.11 -9.04 -24.07
C LEU A 593 -20.29 -9.61 -23.27
N ALA A 594 -21.45 -9.72 -23.90
CA ALA A 594 -22.62 -10.37 -23.27
C ALA A 594 -22.43 -11.91 -23.29
N VAL A 595 -22.67 -12.56 -22.16
CA VAL A 595 -22.61 -14.03 -22.00
C VAL A 595 -23.97 -14.53 -21.55
N ASP A 596 -24.58 -15.40 -22.35
CA ASP A 596 -25.88 -15.98 -22.05
C ASP A 596 -25.75 -17.19 -21.11
N LEU A 597 -26.45 -17.14 -19.97
CA LEU A 597 -26.45 -18.21 -18.96
C LEU A 597 -27.67 -19.15 -19.04
N ASP A 598 -28.70 -18.79 -19.80
CA ASP A 598 -29.94 -19.59 -19.89
C ASP A 598 -29.70 -21.04 -20.36
N PRO A 599 -28.83 -21.30 -21.35
CA PRO A 599 -28.58 -22.68 -21.78
C PRO A 599 -28.04 -23.60 -20.69
N ILE A 600 -27.39 -23.00 -19.66
CA ILE A 600 -26.72 -23.77 -18.59
C ILE A 600 -27.62 -23.85 -17.37
N LEU A 601 -28.24 -22.73 -16.99
CA LEU A 601 -28.96 -22.59 -15.72
C LEU A 601 -30.45 -22.81 -15.87
N CYS A 602 -31.01 -22.68 -17.09
CA CYS A 602 -32.44 -22.74 -17.39
C CYS A 602 -32.74 -23.62 -18.63
N PRO A 603 -32.24 -24.85 -18.68
CA PRO A 603 -32.43 -25.67 -19.87
C PRO A 603 -33.93 -25.92 -20.11
N GLY A 604 -34.43 -25.48 -21.28
CA GLY A 604 -35.82 -25.67 -21.69
C GLY A 604 -36.81 -24.67 -21.12
N ASP A 605 -36.39 -23.46 -20.76
CA ASP A 605 -37.18 -22.36 -20.18
C ASP A 605 -37.89 -22.73 -18.85
N ASP A 606 -37.52 -23.84 -18.24
CA ASP A 606 -38.11 -24.30 -16.99
C ASP A 606 -37.15 -24.05 -15.81
N PRO A 607 -37.50 -23.14 -14.89
CA PRO A 607 -36.66 -22.84 -13.72
C PRO A 607 -36.63 -23.95 -12.68
N ARG A 608 -37.35 -25.06 -12.92
CA ARG A 608 -37.43 -26.17 -11.94
C ARG A 608 -36.08 -26.85 -11.79
N PRO A 609 -35.66 -27.13 -10.54
CA PRO A 609 -34.48 -27.97 -10.32
C PRO A 609 -34.70 -29.32 -10.99
N VAL A 610 -33.81 -29.68 -11.91
CA VAL A 610 -33.84 -31.03 -12.50
C VAL A 610 -33.50 -32.01 -11.38
N GLY A 611 -34.52 -32.65 -10.82
CA GLY A 611 -34.32 -33.68 -9.82
C GLY A 611 -33.67 -34.90 -10.45
N ALA A 612 -32.46 -35.17 -10.10
CA ALA A 612 -31.69 -36.41 -10.14
C ALA A 612 -30.18 -36.11 -9.98
N ALA A 613 -29.34 -37.09 -9.84
CA ALA A 613 -27.88 -36.95 -9.76
C ALA A 613 -27.37 -36.10 -10.95
N GLY A 614 -27.14 -34.81 -10.75
CA GLY A 614 -26.75 -33.84 -11.78
C GLY A 614 -27.50 -32.51 -11.78
N ALA A 615 -28.42 -32.27 -10.84
CA ALA A 615 -29.16 -31.02 -10.73
C ALA A 615 -28.23 -29.83 -10.57
N VAL A 616 -28.42 -28.81 -11.41
CA VAL A 616 -27.63 -27.56 -11.36
C VAL A 616 -28.05 -26.70 -10.16
N ARG A 617 -29.34 -26.68 -9.82
CA ARG A 617 -29.90 -25.96 -8.66
C ARG A 617 -30.57 -26.89 -7.68
N ALA A 618 -30.48 -26.55 -6.40
CA ALA A 618 -31.19 -27.20 -5.30
C ALA A 618 -32.65 -26.67 -5.22
N PRO A 619 -33.55 -27.35 -4.47
CA PRO A 619 -34.94 -26.90 -4.31
C PRO A 619 -35.14 -25.50 -3.70
N ASP A 620 -34.10 -24.97 -3.04
CA ASP A 620 -34.05 -23.61 -2.49
C ASP A 620 -33.60 -22.55 -3.50
N GLY A 621 -33.40 -22.94 -4.77
CA GLY A 621 -32.97 -22.08 -5.87
C GLY A 621 -31.46 -21.85 -5.93
N ARG A 622 -30.69 -22.30 -4.95
CA ARG A 622 -29.22 -22.11 -4.91
C ARG A 622 -28.50 -23.14 -5.79
N LEU A 623 -27.31 -22.76 -6.26
CA LEU A 623 -26.49 -23.68 -7.02
C LEU A 623 -26.10 -24.91 -6.20
N THR A 624 -26.17 -26.10 -6.79
CA THR A 624 -25.55 -27.30 -6.20
C THR A 624 -24.02 -27.24 -6.39
N PRO A 625 -23.24 -28.04 -5.67
CA PRO A 625 -21.79 -28.12 -5.93
C PRO A 625 -21.46 -28.54 -7.36
N ILE A 626 -22.28 -29.41 -7.97
CA ILE A 626 -22.13 -29.84 -9.38
C ILE A 626 -22.46 -28.68 -10.30
N GLY A 627 -23.57 -28.00 -10.10
CA GLY A 627 -23.99 -26.84 -10.88
C GLY A 627 -23.00 -25.69 -10.77
N ALA A 628 -22.54 -25.39 -9.57
CA ALA A 628 -21.50 -24.38 -9.36
C ALA A 628 -20.20 -24.70 -10.10
N THR A 629 -19.76 -25.96 -10.07
CA THR A 629 -18.54 -26.38 -10.78
C THR A 629 -18.72 -26.32 -12.30
N ALA A 630 -19.86 -26.74 -12.82
CA ALA A 630 -20.16 -26.69 -14.26
C ALA A 630 -20.20 -25.25 -14.77
N LEU A 631 -20.95 -24.38 -14.07
CA LEU A 631 -21.05 -22.96 -14.40
C LEU A 631 -19.68 -22.27 -14.31
N TRP A 632 -18.92 -22.52 -13.26
CA TRP A 632 -17.60 -21.97 -13.09
C TRP A 632 -16.66 -22.33 -14.25
N ASN A 633 -16.59 -23.60 -14.59
CA ASN A 633 -15.75 -24.07 -15.69
C ASN A 633 -16.18 -23.50 -17.04
N HIS A 634 -17.49 -23.27 -17.24
CA HIS A 634 -18.00 -22.62 -18.46
C HIS A 634 -17.55 -21.15 -18.52
N LEU A 635 -17.81 -20.39 -17.46
CA LEU A 635 -17.43 -18.96 -17.41
C LEU A 635 -15.94 -18.76 -17.59
N VAL A 636 -15.11 -19.60 -16.96
CA VAL A 636 -13.65 -19.51 -17.09
C VAL A 636 -13.20 -19.82 -18.51
N ARG A 637 -13.79 -20.81 -19.21
CA ARG A 637 -13.44 -21.09 -20.61
C ARG A 637 -13.81 -19.92 -21.52
N VAL A 638 -15.03 -19.41 -21.42
CA VAL A 638 -15.47 -18.24 -22.21
C VAL A 638 -14.57 -17.05 -21.95
N ALA A 639 -14.18 -16.80 -20.71
CA ALA A 639 -13.30 -15.70 -20.34
C ALA A 639 -11.87 -15.85 -20.90
N VAL A 640 -11.32 -17.06 -20.85
CA VAL A 640 -9.98 -17.37 -21.41
C VAL A 640 -10.00 -17.28 -22.93
N ASP A 641 -11.04 -17.80 -23.59
CA ASP A 641 -11.19 -17.72 -25.05
C ASP A 641 -11.34 -16.26 -25.51
N ALA A 642 -12.12 -15.46 -24.79
CA ALA A 642 -12.28 -14.03 -25.08
C ALA A 642 -10.96 -13.25 -24.93
N ALA A 643 -10.16 -13.55 -23.89
CA ALA A 643 -8.85 -12.92 -23.68
C ALA A 643 -7.81 -13.36 -24.73
N SER A 644 -7.92 -14.61 -25.24
CA SER A 644 -6.98 -15.17 -26.23
C SER A 644 -7.24 -14.68 -27.65
N SER A 645 -8.49 -14.33 -28.00
CA SER A 645 -8.85 -13.84 -29.34
C SER A 645 -8.30 -12.44 -29.62
N GLU A 646 -8.17 -11.60 -28.59
CA GLU A 646 -7.63 -10.24 -28.72
C GLU A 646 -6.10 -10.20 -28.87
N GLY A 647 -5.39 -11.22 -28.38
CA GLY A 647 -3.94 -11.33 -28.60
C GLY A 647 -3.53 -11.67 -30.04
N ARG A 648 -4.46 -12.16 -30.86
CA ARG A 648 -4.20 -12.45 -32.29
C ARG A 648 -4.44 -11.27 -33.21
N ASP A 649 -5.39 -10.39 -32.86
CA ASP A 649 -5.69 -9.18 -33.68
C ASP A 649 -4.69 -8.04 -33.41
N SER A 650 -3.81 -8.15 -32.42
CA SER A 650 -2.77 -7.15 -32.15
C SER A 650 -1.41 -7.48 -32.79
N ASP A 651 -1.24 -8.69 -33.35
CA ASP A 651 -0.01 -9.15 -34.01
C ASP A 651 -0.15 -9.21 -35.54
N GLU A 652 -1.33 -8.85 -36.13
CA GLU A 652 -1.53 -8.54 -37.55
C GLU A 652 -1.62 -7.02 -37.75
#